data_8f3fbd6b190a041e8382d29391c2fa22
#
_entry.id   8f3fbd6b190a041e8382d29391c2fa22
#
_cell.length_a   1.000
_cell.length_b   1.000
_cell.length_c   1.000
_cell.angle_alpha   90.00
_cell.angle_beta   90.00
_cell.angle_gamma   90.00
#
_symmetry.space_group_name_H-M   'P 1'
#
loop_
_entity.id
_entity.type
_entity.pdbx_description
1 polymer ?
#
loop_
_entity_poly.entity_id
_entity_poly.type
_entity_poly.pdbx_seq_one_letter_code
_entity_poly.pdbx_strand_id
1 'polypeptide(L)'
;MEHKPASFYLGREFDVEQRRLLPTPVMYDARDLTTHAVCLGMTGSGKTGLCVTLLEEAALDGVPAIIIDPKGDLANLLLTFPDLRAEDIQPWVNLDDARREGRTLQEQAAKVAESWREGLRQWDLTPQRITALRDAAEFLIFTPGSDAGLSVNIMHTLKAPQLSWSDEEETLRDTVQATVSALLGLVGIAADPVKSREHILLANLFEHAWRAGEDLDLAKLIQRIQDPPLAKLGVFDVDSFFPRKDRFELAVTLNSIIAAPSFENWLEGQPLDISAFLHRADGKPRLSIFYLAHLSDAERMFFVTLLLAQIEAWMRKLPGTTHLRCIMHFDEVFGYFPPHPANPPSKVPLLRLLKQARAYGLGLVLTTQNPVDLDYKGLSNAGTWFIGKLQTERDKARLLEGLEGIQNAGGQASMRGYFDKLISSLDHRVFILHNVHQKAPRVFKTRWALSYLRGPLTKSQVRRLMEAQRGSLLQPEAAAQAAPTTATSPAEQPAPSEAPPAAPQGIDVTAGLARVPARLPAEVSQYFLEADTSARRALRLEERRQGVLLSPLATQLVYRPHILGWATLLYEDARRGVSHSEERSYVVPPPEDLNWLDWEGGQFALRRDDLSDTAPGEALFAPLPAVLSDAKAWREMEKDWINFLYRKARLTIFHNAPLRLHSEVGESEGRFVQRCQEQAQAVQQQEADKIRDRFETRLGRLEERLRREERELYGDRIELDGRKREERLTIGESVLGLFTGRRRLRTFSEVSRRRRLTSQARADVEESEEVLDELDQEIDDIYREQEEALRDLAKRTAELSRQVEEVPIRPKKSNIDVMVFGLLWVPTWQVAYRDASGAEGTVVLPAYRGPAQKGG
;
A
#
# COMPACT_ATOMS: atom_id res chain seq x y z
N MET A 1 -9.66 -30.04 19.87
CA MET A 1 -8.24 -29.72 19.63
C MET A 1 -7.83 -28.63 20.59
N GLU A 2 -6.78 -28.80 21.36
CA GLU A 2 -6.30 -27.77 22.29
C GLU A 2 -5.68 -26.58 21.53
N HIS A 3 -5.87 -25.37 22.06
CA HIS A 3 -5.24 -24.17 21.51
C HIS A 3 -3.72 -24.23 21.75
N LYS A 4 -2.95 -23.99 20.67
CA LYS A 4 -1.49 -23.92 20.75
C LYS A 4 -1.08 -22.49 20.40
N PRO A 5 -0.44 -21.74 21.33
CA PRO A 5 -0.04 -20.36 21.10
C PRO A 5 0.80 -20.18 19.82
N ALA A 6 0.59 -19.09 19.15
CA ALA A 6 1.22 -18.71 17.87
C ALA A 6 1.00 -19.70 16.71
N SER A 7 -0.05 -20.54 16.79
CA SER A 7 -0.33 -21.56 15.79
C SER A 7 -1.81 -21.66 15.49
N PHE A 8 -2.25 -21.17 14.35
CA PHE A 8 -3.65 -21.07 13.93
C PHE A 8 -4.12 -22.38 13.27
N TYR A 9 -5.16 -22.99 13.82
CA TYR A 9 -5.79 -24.17 13.23
C TYR A 9 -6.75 -23.77 12.11
N LEU A 10 -6.31 -23.87 10.85
CA LEU A 10 -7.09 -23.46 9.69
C LEU A 10 -8.00 -24.57 9.15
N GLY A 11 -7.65 -25.82 9.33
CA GLY A 11 -8.39 -26.95 8.79
C GLY A 11 -7.56 -28.24 8.72
N ARG A 12 -7.91 -29.11 7.79
CA ARG A 12 -7.19 -30.38 7.55
C ARG A 12 -6.77 -30.51 6.09
N GLU A 13 -5.70 -31.23 5.86
CA GLU A 13 -5.24 -31.53 4.50
C GLU A 13 -6.33 -32.18 3.67
N PHE A 14 -6.37 -31.87 2.40
CA PHE A 14 -7.34 -32.39 1.45
C PHE A 14 -6.63 -33.02 0.25
N ASP A 15 -6.93 -34.29 0.01
CA ASP A 15 -6.47 -35.03 -1.17
C ASP A 15 -7.39 -34.67 -2.34
N VAL A 16 -6.85 -33.94 -3.31
CA VAL A 16 -7.61 -33.46 -4.45
C VAL A 16 -7.94 -34.57 -5.45
N GLU A 17 -7.05 -35.56 -5.60
CA GLU A 17 -7.24 -36.67 -6.54
C GLU A 17 -8.33 -37.61 -6.05
N GLN A 18 -8.28 -37.93 -4.75
CA GLN A 18 -9.28 -38.84 -4.12
C GLN A 18 -10.50 -38.06 -3.58
N ARG A 19 -10.51 -36.75 -3.65
CA ARG A 19 -11.53 -35.83 -3.10
C ARG A 19 -11.88 -36.17 -1.64
N ARG A 20 -10.85 -36.39 -0.84
CA ARG A 20 -10.99 -36.88 0.53
C ARG A 20 -10.29 -35.99 1.54
N LEU A 21 -10.98 -35.74 2.67
CA LEU A 21 -10.40 -35.07 3.83
C LEU A 21 -9.41 -36.00 4.53
N LEU A 22 -8.18 -35.54 4.73
CA LEU A 22 -7.15 -36.25 5.47
C LEU A 22 -7.22 -35.90 6.96
N PRO A 23 -6.75 -36.77 7.86
CA PRO A 23 -6.76 -36.47 9.30
C PRO A 23 -5.72 -35.42 9.71
N THR A 24 -4.74 -35.13 8.87
CA THR A 24 -3.62 -34.22 9.17
C THR A 24 -4.12 -32.78 9.34
N PRO A 25 -3.94 -32.15 10.53
CA PRO A 25 -4.32 -30.76 10.73
C PRO A 25 -3.38 -29.82 9.98
N VAL A 26 -3.94 -28.73 9.45
CA VAL A 26 -3.19 -27.63 8.88
C VAL A 26 -3.08 -26.53 9.90
N MET A 27 -1.91 -26.45 10.51
CA MET A 27 -1.51 -25.44 11.45
C MET A 27 -0.72 -24.37 10.71
N TYR A 28 -1.05 -23.11 10.94
CA TYR A 28 -0.42 -21.94 10.33
C TYR A 28 0.32 -21.15 11.41
N ASP A 29 1.58 -20.86 11.21
CA ASP A 29 2.38 -20.05 12.16
C ASP A 29 1.90 -18.59 12.11
N ALA A 30 1.44 -18.05 13.23
CA ALA A 30 0.96 -16.67 13.32
C ALA A 30 2.01 -15.64 12.87
N ARG A 31 3.32 -15.93 13.08
CA ARG A 31 4.43 -15.06 12.67
C ARG A 31 4.51 -14.87 11.16
N ASP A 32 4.07 -15.85 10.37
CA ASP A 32 4.09 -15.78 8.91
C ASP A 32 3.15 -14.68 8.39
N LEU A 33 2.11 -14.29 9.17
CA LEU A 33 1.25 -13.15 8.82
C LEU A 33 1.97 -11.80 8.82
N THR A 34 3.09 -11.68 9.52
CA THR A 34 3.88 -10.43 9.45
C THR A 34 4.39 -10.16 8.04
N THR A 35 4.53 -11.20 7.19
CA THR A 35 4.84 -11.08 5.76
C THR A 35 3.61 -10.93 4.88
N HIS A 36 2.46 -10.63 5.47
CA HIS A 36 1.18 -10.41 4.82
C HIS A 36 0.59 -11.63 4.13
N ALA A 37 -0.73 -11.64 3.98
CA ALA A 37 -1.46 -12.71 3.32
C ALA A 37 -2.46 -12.17 2.30
N VAL A 38 -2.66 -12.91 1.21
CA VAL A 38 -3.67 -12.65 0.19
C VAL A 38 -4.59 -13.85 0.09
N CYS A 39 -5.91 -13.62 0.14
CA CYS A 39 -6.92 -14.67 -0.01
C CYS A 39 -7.75 -14.42 -1.27
N LEU A 40 -7.61 -15.31 -2.25
CA LEU A 40 -8.25 -15.23 -3.55
C LEU A 40 -9.27 -16.35 -3.75
N GLY A 41 -10.35 -16.06 -4.48
CA GLY A 41 -11.31 -17.08 -4.89
C GLY A 41 -12.66 -16.48 -5.27
N MET A 42 -13.41 -17.15 -6.11
CA MET A 42 -14.74 -16.71 -6.54
C MET A 42 -15.76 -16.67 -5.39
N THR A 43 -16.92 -16.07 -5.66
CA THR A 43 -18.08 -16.13 -4.74
C THR A 43 -18.44 -17.59 -4.47
N GLY A 44 -18.69 -17.93 -3.19
CA GLY A 44 -19.01 -19.29 -2.79
C GLY A 44 -17.81 -20.22 -2.67
N SER A 45 -16.57 -19.80 -2.94
CA SER A 45 -15.37 -20.61 -2.69
C SER A 45 -15.09 -20.89 -1.21
N GLY A 46 -15.68 -20.12 -0.30
CA GLY A 46 -15.48 -20.24 1.14
C GLY A 46 -14.50 -19.25 1.76
N LYS A 47 -14.10 -18.18 1.03
CA LYS A 47 -13.17 -17.14 1.52
C LYS A 47 -13.54 -16.56 2.86
N THR A 48 -14.79 -16.06 3.00
CA THR A 48 -15.28 -15.48 4.25
C THR A 48 -15.12 -16.46 5.42
N GLY A 49 -15.43 -17.74 5.20
CA GLY A 49 -15.25 -18.78 6.22
C GLY A 49 -13.78 -19.00 6.62
N LEU A 50 -12.86 -18.95 5.67
CA LEU A 50 -11.40 -19.02 5.94
C LEU A 50 -10.92 -17.79 6.70
N CYS A 51 -11.32 -16.59 6.28
CA CYS A 51 -10.93 -15.33 6.93
C CYS A 51 -11.49 -15.24 8.36
N VAL A 52 -12.76 -15.63 8.56
CA VAL A 52 -13.35 -15.75 9.90
C VAL A 52 -12.56 -16.73 10.75
N THR A 53 -12.24 -17.92 10.22
CA THR A 53 -11.42 -18.91 10.93
C THR A 53 -10.06 -18.35 11.36
N LEU A 54 -9.38 -17.61 10.48
CA LEU A 54 -8.10 -16.98 10.78
C LEU A 54 -8.23 -15.91 11.88
N LEU A 55 -9.28 -15.07 11.81
CA LEU A 55 -9.55 -14.04 12.81
C LEU A 55 -9.98 -14.64 14.18
N GLU A 56 -10.71 -15.74 14.17
CA GLU A 56 -11.05 -16.49 15.40
C GLU A 56 -9.80 -17.05 16.09
N GLU A 57 -8.87 -17.63 15.31
CA GLU A 57 -7.61 -18.13 15.87
C GLU A 57 -6.74 -16.99 16.39
N ALA A 58 -6.69 -15.85 15.67
CA ALA A 58 -5.99 -14.65 16.12
C ALA A 58 -6.56 -14.13 17.45
N ALA A 59 -7.90 -14.07 17.57
CA ALA A 59 -8.57 -13.67 18.80
C ALA A 59 -8.24 -14.61 19.97
N LEU A 60 -8.26 -15.93 19.73
CA LEU A 60 -7.90 -16.95 20.74
C LEU A 60 -6.43 -16.82 21.19
N ASP A 61 -5.55 -16.36 20.30
CA ASP A 61 -4.14 -16.13 20.58
C ASP A 61 -3.85 -14.74 21.18
N GLY A 62 -4.89 -13.96 21.44
CA GLY A 62 -4.77 -12.61 22.00
C GLY A 62 -4.28 -11.56 21.02
N VAL A 63 -4.33 -11.82 19.71
CA VAL A 63 -3.94 -10.90 18.65
C VAL A 63 -5.12 -10.01 18.25
N PRO A 64 -5.07 -8.69 18.45
CA PRO A 64 -6.12 -7.77 18.05
C PRO A 64 -6.19 -7.60 16.54
N ALA A 65 -7.35 -7.15 16.04
CA ALA A 65 -7.53 -6.92 14.61
C ALA A 65 -8.35 -5.67 14.29
N ILE A 66 -7.94 -4.98 13.21
CA ILE A 66 -8.74 -4.00 12.49
C ILE A 66 -9.31 -4.69 11.25
N ILE A 67 -10.62 -4.67 11.10
CA ILE A 67 -11.33 -5.40 10.06
C ILE A 67 -12.12 -4.40 9.22
N ILE A 68 -11.75 -4.23 7.95
CA ILE A 68 -12.44 -3.38 6.98
C ILE A 68 -13.43 -4.26 6.22
N ASP A 69 -14.72 -4.01 6.40
CA ASP A 69 -15.83 -4.85 5.90
C ASP A 69 -16.79 -4.05 5.00
N PRO A 70 -16.47 -3.90 3.70
CA PRO A 70 -17.34 -3.20 2.75
C PRO A 70 -18.65 -3.91 2.44
N LYS A 71 -18.75 -5.22 2.72
CA LYS A 71 -19.91 -6.06 2.42
C LYS A 71 -20.83 -6.32 3.61
N GLY A 72 -20.28 -6.28 4.83
CA GLY A 72 -21.01 -6.56 6.05
C GLY A 72 -21.06 -8.03 6.45
N ASP A 73 -20.23 -8.87 5.86
CA ASP A 73 -20.18 -10.31 6.15
C ASP A 73 -19.40 -10.65 7.42
N LEU A 74 -18.38 -9.85 7.78
CA LEU A 74 -17.49 -10.14 8.91
C LEU A 74 -18.08 -9.75 10.26
N ALA A 75 -19.15 -8.97 10.28
CA ALA A 75 -19.96 -8.74 11.48
C ALA A 75 -20.52 -10.04 12.10
N ASN A 76 -20.57 -11.14 11.32
CA ASN A 76 -20.92 -12.47 11.81
C ASN A 76 -19.95 -13.03 12.88
N LEU A 77 -18.74 -12.47 13.03
CA LEU A 77 -17.81 -12.81 14.13
C LEU A 77 -18.42 -12.65 15.54
N LEU A 78 -19.45 -11.78 15.68
CA LEU A 78 -20.17 -11.60 16.92
C LEU A 78 -21.26 -12.67 17.17
N LEU A 79 -21.64 -13.43 16.15
CA LEU A 79 -22.67 -14.46 16.26
C LEU A 79 -22.10 -15.77 16.82
N THR A 80 -21.72 -15.74 18.08
CA THR A 80 -21.15 -16.88 18.81
C THR A 80 -22.16 -17.38 19.86
N PHE A 81 -22.52 -18.66 19.80
CA PHE A 81 -23.54 -19.30 20.66
C PHE A 81 -22.96 -20.54 21.32
N PRO A 82 -22.32 -20.43 22.51
CA PRO A 82 -21.64 -21.54 23.17
C PRO A 82 -22.54 -22.75 23.46
N ASP A 83 -23.80 -22.49 23.81
CA ASP A 83 -24.75 -23.55 24.13
C ASP A 83 -25.40 -24.20 22.90
N LEU A 84 -25.22 -23.60 21.71
CA LEU A 84 -25.79 -24.04 20.43
C LEU A 84 -27.32 -24.28 20.52
N ARG A 85 -28.06 -23.45 21.32
CA ARG A 85 -29.50 -23.59 21.45
C ARG A 85 -30.24 -22.93 20.27
N ALA A 86 -31.34 -23.56 19.88
CA ALA A 86 -32.16 -23.04 18.78
C ALA A 86 -32.71 -21.63 19.07
N GLU A 87 -33.06 -21.35 20.34
CA GLU A 87 -33.62 -20.07 20.81
C GLU A 87 -32.61 -18.91 20.60
N ASP A 88 -31.32 -19.15 20.84
CA ASP A 88 -30.26 -18.15 20.68
C ASP A 88 -29.99 -17.84 19.19
N ILE A 89 -30.19 -18.85 18.33
CA ILE A 89 -29.96 -18.75 16.87
C ILE A 89 -31.18 -18.18 16.14
N GLN A 90 -32.39 -18.42 16.65
CA GLN A 90 -33.66 -18.06 16.00
C GLN A 90 -33.74 -16.60 15.54
N PRO A 91 -33.28 -15.59 16.32
CA PRO A 91 -33.30 -14.18 15.88
C PRO A 91 -32.42 -13.87 14.66
N TRP A 92 -31.50 -14.76 14.35
CA TRP A 92 -30.49 -14.61 13.31
C TRP A 92 -30.75 -15.45 12.05
N VAL A 93 -31.73 -16.33 12.10
CA VAL A 93 -32.11 -17.17 10.95
C VAL A 93 -32.74 -16.29 9.84
N ASN A 94 -32.43 -16.62 8.59
CA ASN A 94 -33.05 -15.96 7.46
C ASN A 94 -34.50 -16.48 7.26
N LEU A 95 -35.46 -15.57 7.30
CA LEU A 95 -36.88 -15.85 7.12
C LEU A 95 -37.19 -16.44 5.73
N ASP A 96 -36.49 -15.96 4.70
CA ASP A 96 -36.71 -16.42 3.33
C ASP A 96 -36.23 -17.85 3.11
N ASP A 97 -35.12 -18.24 3.77
CA ASP A 97 -34.64 -19.62 3.73
C ASP A 97 -35.62 -20.58 4.46
N ALA A 98 -36.15 -20.17 5.60
CA ALA A 98 -37.17 -20.91 6.30
C ALA A 98 -38.44 -21.12 5.43
N ARG A 99 -38.89 -20.04 4.75
CA ARG A 99 -40.04 -20.09 3.83
C ARG A 99 -39.79 -21.00 2.62
N ARG A 100 -38.63 -20.92 2.00
CA ARG A 100 -38.28 -21.79 0.84
C ARG A 100 -38.28 -23.28 1.20
N GLU A 101 -37.87 -23.60 2.45
CA GLU A 101 -37.83 -24.95 2.94
C GLU A 101 -39.16 -25.40 3.58
N GLY A 102 -40.18 -24.54 3.59
CA GLY A 102 -41.49 -24.83 4.16
C GLY A 102 -41.49 -25.02 5.68
N ARG A 103 -40.54 -24.36 6.40
CA ARG A 103 -40.33 -24.49 7.84
C ARG A 103 -40.73 -23.23 8.59
N THR A 104 -41.10 -23.42 9.84
CA THR A 104 -41.18 -22.32 10.80
C THR A 104 -39.79 -21.80 11.17
N LEU A 105 -39.65 -20.55 11.66
CA LEU A 105 -38.40 -20.00 12.15
C LEU A 105 -37.76 -20.87 13.25
N GLN A 106 -38.58 -21.47 14.12
CA GLN A 106 -38.11 -22.34 15.21
C GLN A 106 -37.52 -23.65 14.66
N GLU A 107 -38.21 -24.31 13.73
CA GLU A 107 -37.70 -25.52 13.05
C GLU A 107 -36.43 -25.24 12.27
N GLN A 108 -36.34 -24.09 11.61
CA GLN A 108 -35.13 -23.70 10.88
C GLN A 108 -33.99 -23.40 11.84
N ALA A 109 -34.22 -22.72 12.95
CA ALA A 109 -33.21 -22.49 13.97
C ALA A 109 -32.70 -23.80 14.60
N ALA A 110 -33.58 -24.76 14.87
CA ALA A 110 -33.22 -26.08 15.36
C ALA A 110 -32.33 -26.87 14.36
N LYS A 111 -32.69 -26.83 13.07
CA LYS A 111 -31.87 -27.43 12.00
C LYS A 111 -30.51 -26.80 11.91
N VAL A 112 -30.41 -25.46 11.95
CA VAL A 112 -29.15 -24.70 11.93
C VAL A 112 -28.28 -25.09 13.13
N ALA A 113 -28.87 -25.13 14.34
CA ALA A 113 -28.20 -25.53 15.58
C ALA A 113 -27.58 -26.93 15.47
N GLU A 114 -28.36 -27.88 14.96
CA GLU A 114 -27.91 -29.27 14.79
C GLU A 114 -26.81 -29.40 13.73
N SER A 115 -27.00 -28.76 12.56
CA SER A 115 -26.00 -28.75 11.50
C SER A 115 -24.66 -28.12 11.96
N TRP A 116 -24.75 -27.08 12.80
CA TRP A 116 -23.57 -26.42 13.33
C TRP A 116 -22.86 -27.29 14.38
N ARG A 117 -23.61 -27.90 15.28
CA ARG A 117 -23.08 -28.87 16.26
C ARG A 117 -22.36 -30.06 15.58
N GLU A 118 -22.99 -30.64 14.56
CA GLU A 118 -22.37 -31.69 13.76
C GLU A 118 -21.14 -31.20 13.00
N GLY A 119 -21.20 -30.00 12.40
CA GLY A 119 -20.07 -29.36 11.73
C GLY A 119 -18.87 -29.18 12.67
N LEU A 120 -19.06 -28.66 13.87
CA LEU A 120 -17.99 -28.52 14.86
C LEU A 120 -17.39 -29.87 15.27
N ARG A 121 -18.25 -30.89 15.50
CA ARG A 121 -17.83 -32.22 15.90
C ARG A 121 -16.91 -32.87 14.85
N GLN A 122 -17.20 -32.70 13.57
CA GLN A 122 -16.39 -33.25 12.47
C GLN A 122 -14.96 -32.69 12.44
N TRP A 123 -14.75 -31.49 13.04
CA TRP A 123 -13.46 -30.81 13.07
C TRP A 123 -12.78 -30.88 14.46
N ASP A 124 -13.25 -31.72 15.36
CA ASP A 124 -12.79 -31.86 16.76
C ASP A 124 -12.87 -30.50 17.53
N LEU A 125 -13.86 -29.70 17.20
CA LEU A 125 -14.15 -28.43 17.88
C LEU A 125 -15.26 -28.63 18.89
N THR A 126 -15.08 -28.04 20.08
CA THR A 126 -16.04 -28.19 21.17
C THR A 126 -16.71 -26.83 21.47
N PRO A 127 -17.91 -26.84 22.08
CA PRO A 127 -18.58 -25.62 22.54
C PRO A 127 -17.74 -24.76 23.48
N GLN A 128 -16.87 -25.38 24.30
CA GLN A 128 -15.95 -24.66 25.20
C GLN A 128 -14.97 -23.73 24.41
N ARG A 129 -14.62 -24.11 23.14
CA ARG A 129 -13.79 -23.24 22.30
C ARG A 129 -14.54 -21.98 21.87
N ILE A 130 -15.87 -22.05 21.71
CA ILE A 130 -16.70 -20.86 21.43
C ILE A 130 -16.71 -19.93 22.65
N THR A 131 -16.84 -20.48 23.86
CA THR A 131 -16.73 -19.72 25.11
C THR A 131 -15.36 -19.06 25.21
N ALA A 132 -14.29 -19.83 24.99
CA ALA A 132 -12.92 -19.31 25.01
C ALA A 132 -12.73 -18.15 24.02
N LEU A 133 -13.30 -18.22 22.81
CA LEU A 133 -13.25 -17.15 21.81
C LEU A 133 -13.93 -15.86 22.32
N ARG A 134 -15.11 -15.97 22.96
CA ARG A 134 -15.81 -14.80 23.53
C ARG A 134 -15.05 -14.15 24.67
N ASP A 135 -14.36 -14.97 25.46
CA ASP A 135 -13.61 -14.51 26.63
C ASP A 135 -12.24 -13.92 26.24
N ALA A 136 -11.64 -14.41 25.13
CA ALA A 136 -10.32 -14.01 24.68
C ALA A 136 -10.24 -12.56 24.18
N ALA A 137 -11.27 -12.08 23.48
CA ALA A 137 -11.26 -10.78 22.85
C ALA A 137 -12.62 -10.05 22.99
N GLU A 138 -12.61 -8.73 22.77
CA GLU A 138 -13.80 -7.91 22.64
C GLU A 138 -14.10 -7.67 21.16
N PHE A 139 -15.31 -7.99 20.70
CA PHE A 139 -15.74 -7.82 19.32
C PHE A 139 -16.65 -6.60 19.21
N LEU A 140 -16.29 -5.63 18.37
CA LEU A 140 -17.01 -4.36 18.21
C LEU A 140 -17.31 -4.09 16.74
N ILE A 141 -18.53 -3.58 16.46
CA ILE A 141 -18.91 -3.13 15.12
C ILE A 141 -19.01 -1.61 15.10
N PHE A 142 -18.12 -0.99 14.35
CA PHE A 142 -18.12 0.44 14.07
C PHE A 142 -18.82 0.71 12.75
N THR A 143 -19.70 1.73 12.74
CA THR A 143 -20.46 2.15 11.56
C THR A 143 -20.21 3.63 11.27
N PRO A 144 -19.11 3.98 10.57
CA PRO A 144 -18.82 5.37 10.23
C PRO A 144 -19.98 6.03 9.49
N GLY A 145 -20.32 7.27 9.84
CA GLY A 145 -21.47 7.98 9.25
C GLY A 145 -22.84 7.40 9.58
N SER A 146 -22.95 6.51 10.58
CA SER A 146 -24.23 5.92 11.00
C SER A 146 -24.23 5.58 12.48
N ASP A 147 -25.42 5.69 13.08
CA ASP A 147 -25.71 5.27 14.47
C ASP A 147 -26.10 3.79 14.60
N ALA A 148 -26.01 2.99 13.55
CA ALA A 148 -26.43 1.59 13.59
C ALA A 148 -25.56 0.75 14.53
N GLY A 149 -24.24 0.88 14.45
CA GLY A 149 -23.26 0.32 15.39
C GLY A 149 -22.68 1.39 16.31
N LEU A 150 -21.39 1.33 16.55
CA LEU A 150 -20.64 2.36 17.25
C LEU A 150 -20.20 3.43 16.26
N SER A 151 -20.52 4.69 16.53
CA SER A 151 -20.13 5.81 15.66
C SER A 151 -18.64 6.09 15.75
N VAL A 152 -18.07 6.60 14.65
CA VAL A 152 -16.65 6.98 14.56
C VAL A 152 -16.53 8.46 14.25
N ASN A 153 -15.83 9.21 15.10
CA ASN A 153 -15.58 10.62 14.92
C ASN A 153 -14.32 10.83 14.08
N ILE A 154 -14.48 11.31 12.87
CA ILE A 154 -13.39 11.58 11.94
C ILE A 154 -12.73 12.96 12.13
N MET A 155 -13.37 13.88 12.85
CA MET A 155 -12.84 15.23 13.08
C MET A 155 -11.51 15.21 13.82
N HIS A 156 -11.27 14.16 14.61
CA HIS A 156 -9.99 13.99 15.29
C HIS A 156 -8.81 13.88 14.31
N THR A 157 -9.03 13.42 13.07
CA THR A 157 -7.98 13.31 12.04
C THR A 157 -7.53 14.65 11.47
N LEU A 158 -8.33 15.71 11.65
CA LEU A 158 -7.97 17.06 11.22
C LEU A 158 -7.18 17.85 12.29
N LYS A 159 -7.14 17.34 13.52
CA LYS A 159 -6.37 17.95 14.61
C LYS A 159 -4.88 17.78 14.37
N ALA A 160 -4.10 18.71 14.93
CA ALA A 160 -2.65 18.65 14.89
C ALA A 160 -2.16 17.38 15.61
N PRO A 161 -1.44 16.48 14.92
CA PRO A 161 -0.87 15.31 15.56
C PRO A 161 0.16 15.73 16.61
N GLN A 162 0.21 15.03 17.74
CA GLN A 162 1.25 15.25 18.75
C GLN A 162 2.59 14.62 18.31
N LEU A 163 3.09 15.07 17.16
CA LEU A 163 4.35 14.64 16.56
C LEU A 163 5.22 15.87 16.30
N SER A 164 6.53 15.70 16.46
CA SER A 164 7.49 16.78 16.18
C SER A 164 7.76 16.89 14.69
N TRP A 165 7.59 18.08 14.12
CA TRP A 165 7.94 18.35 12.73
C TRP A 165 9.45 18.15 12.43
N SER A 166 10.32 18.30 13.43
CA SER A 166 11.76 18.07 13.24
C SER A 166 12.13 16.58 13.10
N ASP A 167 11.31 15.69 13.67
CA ASP A 167 11.65 14.28 13.78
C ASP A 167 10.77 13.40 12.83
N GLU A 168 9.57 13.89 12.46
CA GLU A 168 8.54 13.10 11.75
C GLU A 168 7.93 13.88 10.56
N GLU A 169 8.71 14.76 9.93
CA GLU A 169 8.21 15.63 8.85
C GLU A 169 7.60 14.85 7.68
N GLU A 170 8.24 13.77 7.24
CA GLU A 170 7.75 12.93 6.15
C GLU A 170 6.41 12.29 6.51
N THR A 171 6.29 11.73 7.72
CA THR A 171 5.04 11.11 8.21
C THR A 171 3.89 12.10 8.28
N LEU A 172 4.17 13.32 8.76
CA LEU A 172 3.17 14.38 8.86
C LEU A 172 2.71 14.84 7.47
N ARG A 173 3.62 15.03 6.52
CA ARG A 173 3.28 15.39 5.13
C ARG A 173 2.48 14.30 4.44
N ASP A 174 2.85 13.04 4.63
CA ASP A 174 2.10 11.91 4.09
C ASP A 174 0.68 11.85 4.64
N THR A 175 0.52 12.11 5.94
CA THR A 175 -0.79 12.18 6.60
C THR A 175 -1.62 13.35 6.04
N VAL A 176 -1.01 14.51 5.85
CA VAL A 176 -1.66 15.67 5.21
C VAL A 176 -2.12 15.32 3.80
N GLN A 177 -1.26 14.76 2.97
CA GLN A 177 -1.59 14.38 1.59
C GLN A 177 -2.76 13.39 1.53
N ALA A 178 -2.73 12.35 2.38
CA ALA A 178 -3.80 11.36 2.43
C ALA A 178 -5.12 11.98 2.89
N THR A 179 -5.09 12.84 3.93
CA THR A 179 -6.28 13.52 4.45
C THR A 179 -6.89 14.47 3.40
N VAL A 180 -6.05 15.26 2.74
CA VAL A 180 -6.50 16.19 1.68
C VAL A 180 -7.06 15.43 0.49
N SER A 181 -6.39 14.37 0.02
CA SER A 181 -6.87 13.53 -1.08
C SER A 181 -8.20 12.86 -0.74
N ALA A 182 -8.38 12.42 0.51
CA ALA A 182 -9.64 11.83 0.98
C ALA A 182 -10.77 12.87 0.99
N LEU A 183 -10.53 14.09 1.53
CA LEU A 183 -11.51 15.16 1.57
C LEU A 183 -11.95 15.61 0.18
N LEU A 184 -11.00 15.80 -0.75
CA LEU A 184 -11.31 16.18 -2.14
C LEU A 184 -12.06 15.06 -2.87
N GLY A 185 -11.66 13.81 -2.66
CA GLY A 185 -12.36 12.63 -3.20
C GLY A 185 -13.82 12.51 -2.71
N LEU A 186 -14.09 12.86 -1.44
CA LEU A 186 -15.45 12.84 -0.87
C LEU A 186 -16.39 13.82 -1.60
N VAL A 187 -15.88 14.97 -2.04
CA VAL A 187 -16.64 15.97 -2.80
C VAL A 187 -16.56 15.77 -4.33
N GLY A 188 -16.03 14.63 -4.78
CA GLY A 188 -15.96 14.27 -6.20
C GLY A 188 -14.84 14.96 -6.98
N ILE A 189 -13.89 15.63 -6.30
CA ILE A 189 -12.73 16.28 -6.94
C ILE A 189 -11.58 15.27 -7.03
N ALA A 190 -11.29 14.80 -8.25
CA ALA A 190 -10.12 13.98 -8.52
C ALA A 190 -8.87 14.88 -8.60
N ALA A 191 -8.12 14.98 -7.51
CA ALA A 191 -6.99 15.88 -7.38
C ALA A 191 -5.66 15.12 -7.37
N ASP A 192 -4.72 15.56 -8.22
CA ASP A 192 -3.32 15.11 -8.19
C ASP A 192 -2.57 15.91 -7.11
N PRO A 193 -1.86 15.24 -6.17
CA PRO A 193 -1.17 15.92 -5.06
C PRO A 193 -0.14 16.97 -5.48
N VAL A 194 0.42 16.85 -6.68
CA VAL A 194 1.48 17.76 -7.17
C VAL A 194 0.97 18.82 -8.14
N LYS A 195 -0.13 18.52 -8.86
CA LYS A 195 -0.60 19.38 -9.97
C LYS A 195 -1.87 20.16 -9.66
N SER A 196 -2.75 19.62 -8.82
CA SER A 196 -4.06 20.22 -8.58
C SER A 196 -3.96 21.38 -7.59
N ARG A 197 -4.46 22.55 -7.97
CA ARG A 197 -4.44 23.79 -7.16
C ARG A 197 -5.17 23.58 -5.82
N GLU A 198 -6.28 22.86 -5.85
CA GLU A 198 -7.10 22.50 -4.69
C GLU A 198 -6.27 21.71 -3.67
N HIS A 199 -5.57 20.69 -4.14
CA HIS A 199 -4.75 19.84 -3.29
C HIS A 199 -3.56 20.62 -2.70
N ILE A 200 -2.86 21.38 -3.52
CA ILE A 200 -1.71 22.20 -3.10
C ILE A 200 -2.14 23.22 -2.04
N LEU A 201 -3.25 23.94 -2.25
CA LEU A 201 -3.75 24.90 -1.27
C LEU A 201 -4.07 24.21 0.06
N LEU A 202 -4.92 23.16 0.04
CA LEU A 202 -5.33 22.47 1.25
C LEU A 202 -4.14 21.89 2.01
N ALA A 203 -3.21 21.25 1.32
CA ALA A 203 -2.01 20.67 1.94
C ALA A 203 -1.17 21.75 2.66
N ASN A 204 -0.97 22.91 2.05
CA ASN A 204 -0.27 24.01 2.69
C ASN A 204 -1.03 24.59 3.88
N LEU A 205 -2.37 24.66 3.83
CA LEU A 205 -3.20 25.10 4.96
C LEU A 205 -3.08 24.15 6.17
N PHE A 206 -3.10 22.83 5.92
CA PHE A 206 -2.87 21.82 6.95
C PHE A 206 -1.45 21.92 7.53
N GLU A 207 -0.43 21.96 6.68
CA GLU A 207 0.96 22.07 7.13
C GLU A 207 1.17 23.34 7.96
N HIS A 208 0.63 24.47 7.53
CA HIS A 208 0.72 25.73 8.26
C HIS A 208 0.06 25.65 9.66
N ALA A 209 -1.15 25.10 9.74
CA ALA A 209 -1.86 24.95 11.00
C ALA A 209 -1.14 23.98 11.95
N TRP A 210 -0.78 22.81 11.46
CA TRP A 210 -0.15 21.78 12.27
C TRP A 210 1.26 22.14 12.73
N ARG A 211 2.03 22.92 11.92
CA ARG A 211 3.31 23.49 12.37
C ARG A 211 3.14 24.49 13.50
N ALA A 212 2.03 25.21 13.53
CA ALA A 212 1.68 26.14 14.61
C ALA A 212 1.08 25.41 15.84
N GLY A 213 0.84 24.09 15.77
CA GLY A 213 0.17 23.31 16.81
C GLY A 213 -1.34 23.58 16.89
N GLU A 214 -1.92 24.14 15.83
CA GLU A 214 -3.33 24.49 15.79
C GLU A 214 -4.19 23.33 15.26
N ASP A 215 -5.24 23.01 16.00
CA ASP A 215 -6.27 22.06 15.59
C ASP A 215 -7.16 22.67 14.50
N LEU A 216 -7.27 21.93 13.37
CA LEU A 216 -8.25 22.23 12.34
C LEU A 216 -9.54 21.45 12.57
N ASP A 217 -10.64 22.07 12.15
CA ASP A 217 -11.91 21.43 11.85
C ASP A 217 -12.37 21.88 10.45
N LEU A 218 -13.44 21.28 9.93
CA LEU A 218 -13.93 21.61 8.59
C LEU A 218 -14.36 23.07 8.47
N ALA A 219 -14.96 23.68 9.50
CA ALA A 219 -15.39 25.05 9.48
C ALA A 219 -14.20 26.03 9.40
N LYS A 220 -13.17 25.81 10.23
CA LYS A 220 -11.90 26.55 10.17
C LYS A 220 -11.19 26.37 8.83
N LEU A 221 -11.19 25.14 8.30
CA LEU A 221 -10.59 24.85 6.99
C LEU A 221 -11.29 25.64 5.88
N ILE A 222 -12.62 25.65 5.84
CA ILE A 222 -13.42 26.40 4.87
C ILE A 222 -13.16 27.89 4.98
N GLN A 223 -13.06 28.46 6.19
CA GLN A 223 -12.69 29.85 6.40
C GLN A 223 -11.28 30.15 5.85
N ARG A 224 -10.30 29.30 6.13
CA ARG A 224 -8.91 29.44 5.63
C ARG A 224 -8.78 29.25 4.12
N ILE A 225 -9.67 28.52 3.47
CA ILE A 225 -9.71 28.46 2.00
C ILE A 225 -10.10 29.82 1.43
N GLN A 226 -11.07 30.51 2.04
CA GLN A 226 -11.52 31.81 1.57
C GLN A 226 -10.48 32.90 1.88
N ASP A 227 -9.91 32.90 3.07
CA ASP A 227 -8.89 33.83 3.53
C ASP A 227 -7.65 33.09 4.06
N PRO A 228 -6.75 32.65 3.16
CA PRO A 228 -5.58 31.86 3.53
C PRO A 228 -4.58 32.65 4.37
N PRO A 229 -4.06 32.11 5.48
CA PRO A 229 -3.02 32.74 6.29
C PRO A 229 -1.62 32.69 5.62
N LEU A 230 -1.59 32.47 4.31
CA LEU A 230 -0.39 32.30 3.50
C LEU A 230 -0.31 33.42 2.49
N ALA A 231 0.81 34.13 2.42
CA ALA A 231 1.00 35.20 1.42
C ALA A 231 1.34 34.60 0.03
N LYS A 232 2.04 33.48 0.00
CA LYS A 232 2.51 32.83 -1.25
C LYS A 232 2.35 31.31 -1.21
N LEU A 233 2.15 30.73 -2.39
CA LEU A 233 2.25 29.30 -2.67
C LEU A 233 3.37 29.07 -3.69
N GLY A 234 4.49 28.55 -3.23
CA GLY A 234 5.73 28.52 -4.01
C GLY A 234 6.23 29.94 -4.28
N VAL A 235 6.38 30.29 -5.55
CA VAL A 235 6.86 31.64 -5.99
C VAL A 235 5.71 32.60 -6.26
N PHE A 236 4.48 32.15 -6.38
CA PHE A 236 3.30 32.97 -6.73
C PHE A 236 2.54 33.42 -5.49
N ASP A 237 1.96 34.62 -5.56
CA ASP A 237 0.98 35.05 -4.56
C ASP A 237 -0.26 34.14 -4.63
N VAL A 238 -0.90 33.88 -3.48
CA VAL A 238 -2.05 32.98 -3.38
C VAL A 238 -3.17 33.35 -4.36
N ASP A 239 -3.47 34.64 -4.51
CA ASP A 239 -4.53 35.10 -5.41
C ASP A 239 -4.19 34.90 -6.89
N SER A 240 -2.90 34.91 -7.25
CA SER A 240 -2.43 34.62 -8.60
C SER A 240 -2.43 33.10 -8.89
N PHE A 241 -2.07 32.29 -7.89
CA PHE A 241 -2.03 30.83 -8.03
C PHE A 241 -3.42 30.21 -8.03
N PHE A 242 -4.28 30.65 -7.10
CA PHE A 242 -5.64 30.17 -6.95
C PHE A 242 -6.58 31.35 -6.65
N PRO A 243 -7.24 31.91 -7.68
CA PRO A 243 -8.05 33.11 -7.55
C PRO A 243 -9.16 32.99 -6.51
N ARG A 244 -9.52 34.13 -5.87
CA ARG A 244 -10.51 34.17 -4.78
C ARG A 244 -11.87 33.57 -5.16
N LYS A 245 -12.28 33.73 -6.43
CA LYS A 245 -13.51 33.18 -6.95
C LYS A 245 -13.48 31.63 -6.92
N ASP A 246 -12.39 31.03 -7.40
CA ASP A 246 -12.23 29.58 -7.48
C ASP A 246 -12.09 28.98 -6.08
N ARG A 247 -11.40 29.68 -5.14
CA ARG A 247 -11.36 29.30 -3.73
C ARG A 247 -12.74 29.30 -3.06
N PHE A 248 -13.57 30.29 -3.41
CA PHE A 248 -14.94 30.36 -2.91
C PHE A 248 -15.78 29.17 -3.42
N GLU A 249 -15.63 28.77 -4.67
CA GLU A 249 -16.29 27.58 -5.24
C GLU A 249 -15.87 26.30 -4.50
N LEU A 250 -14.58 26.14 -4.19
CA LEU A 250 -14.07 25.04 -3.38
C LEU A 250 -14.65 25.07 -1.95
N ALA A 251 -14.68 26.26 -1.34
CA ALA A 251 -15.24 26.45 0.00
C ALA A 251 -16.74 26.09 0.07
N VAL A 252 -17.53 26.48 -0.94
CA VAL A 252 -18.96 26.11 -1.07
C VAL A 252 -19.10 24.60 -1.24
N THR A 253 -18.27 23.98 -2.06
CA THR A 253 -18.29 22.54 -2.28
C THR A 253 -18.02 21.78 -1.00
N LEU A 254 -16.99 22.15 -0.22
CA LEU A 254 -16.70 21.53 1.08
C LEU A 254 -17.77 21.85 2.13
N ASN A 255 -18.36 23.04 2.09
CA ASN A 255 -19.45 23.39 3.01
C ASN A 255 -20.70 22.54 2.79
N SER A 256 -20.92 22.01 1.59
CA SER A 256 -22.04 21.10 1.33
C SER A 256 -21.98 19.81 2.16
N ILE A 257 -20.77 19.37 2.54
CA ILE A 257 -20.59 18.22 3.45
C ILE A 257 -21.17 18.56 4.82
N ILE A 258 -20.74 19.68 5.42
CA ILE A 258 -21.18 20.10 6.76
C ILE A 258 -22.69 20.37 6.79
N ALA A 259 -23.21 20.96 5.71
CA ALA A 259 -24.62 21.32 5.59
C ALA A 259 -25.55 20.09 5.39
N ALA A 260 -24.99 18.93 5.06
CA ALA A 260 -25.77 17.71 4.89
C ALA A 260 -26.12 17.09 6.25
N PRO A 261 -27.41 16.90 6.59
CA PRO A 261 -27.80 16.29 7.88
C PRO A 261 -27.20 14.90 8.11
N SER A 262 -26.92 14.15 7.04
CA SER A 262 -26.29 12.84 7.11
C SER A 262 -24.84 12.88 7.60
N PHE A 263 -24.20 14.04 7.55
CA PHE A 263 -22.80 14.19 7.97
C PHE A 263 -22.65 14.36 9.50
N GLU A 264 -23.69 14.68 10.23
CA GLU A 264 -23.68 14.83 11.69
C GLU A 264 -23.15 13.56 12.37
N ASN A 265 -23.52 12.39 11.87
CA ASN A 265 -23.04 11.09 12.38
C ASN A 265 -21.52 10.85 12.22
N TRP A 266 -20.82 11.66 11.41
CA TRP A 266 -19.36 11.61 11.25
C TRP A 266 -18.61 12.45 12.30
N LEU A 267 -19.33 13.29 13.02
CA LEU A 267 -18.79 14.19 14.04
C LEU A 267 -18.87 13.58 15.44
N GLU A 268 -19.67 12.54 15.60
CA GLU A 268 -19.96 11.91 16.89
C GLU A 268 -19.28 10.54 17.01
N GLY A 269 -19.11 10.08 18.25
CA GLY A 269 -18.62 8.74 18.56
C GLY A 269 -17.15 8.70 18.94
N GLN A 270 -16.56 7.51 18.83
CA GLN A 270 -15.18 7.25 19.21
C GLN A 270 -14.21 7.94 18.23
N PRO A 271 -13.23 8.71 18.74
CA PRO A 271 -12.16 9.24 17.90
C PRO A 271 -11.45 8.15 17.10
N LEU A 272 -10.98 8.48 15.88
CA LEU A 272 -10.24 7.56 15.02
C LEU A 272 -8.81 7.36 15.56
N ASP A 273 -8.71 6.69 16.71
CA ASP A 273 -7.47 6.31 17.38
C ASP A 273 -7.25 4.80 17.28
N ILE A 274 -6.19 4.41 16.56
CA ILE A 274 -5.87 3.01 16.28
C ILE A 274 -5.60 2.20 17.55
N SER A 275 -4.94 2.80 18.54
CA SER A 275 -4.66 2.11 19.83
C SER A 275 -5.93 1.70 20.54
N ALA A 276 -6.93 2.59 20.57
CA ALA A 276 -8.22 2.34 21.19
C ALA A 276 -9.07 1.29 20.43
N PHE A 277 -8.85 1.14 19.12
CA PHE A 277 -9.52 0.09 18.32
C PHE A 277 -8.84 -1.29 18.48
N LEU A 278 -7.58 -1.34 18.92
CA LEU A 278 -6.86 -2.61 19.08
C LEU A 278 -6.95 -3.17 20.50
N HIS A 279 -7.01 -2.32 21.51
CA HIS A 279 -7.02 -2.77 22.92
C HIS A 279 -8.00 -1.97 23.76
N ARG A 280 -8.60 -2.66 24.71
CA ARG A 280 -9.33 -2.04 25.82
C ARG A 280 -8.34 -1.47 26.85
N ALA A 281 -8.78 -0.55 27.70
CA ALA A 281 -7.93 0.08 28.72
C ALA A 281 -7.25 -0.92 29.70
N ASP A 282 -7.85 -2.09 29.93
CA ASP A 282 -7.31 -3.19 30.72
C ASP A 282 -6.37 -4.13 29.96
N GLY A 283 -6.06 -3.80 28.67
CA GLY A 283 -5.18 -4.58 27.82
C GLY A 283 -5.85 -5.73 27.06
N LYS A 284 -7.16 -5.97 27.23
CA LYS A 284 -7.87 -7.00 26.49
C LYS A 284 -7.87 -6.66 25.00
N PRO A 285 -7.52 -7.62 24.09
CA PRO A 285 -7.51 -7.39 22.66
C PRO A 285 -8.92 -7.13 22.12
N ARG A 286 -9.00 -6.31 21.07
CA ARG A 286 -10.20 -5.97 20.32
C ARG A 286 -10.14 -6.45 18.90
N LEU A 287 -11.27 -6.98 18.41
CA LEU A 287 -11.52 -7.12 16.97
C LEU A 287 -12.51 -6.04 16.57
N SER A 288 -12.00 -4.97 15.97
CA SER A 288 -12.79 -3.80 15.58
C SER A 288 -13.18 -3.92 14.12
N ILE A 289 -14.49 -4.13 13.88
CA ILE A 289 -15.07 -4.34 12.55
C ILE A 289 -15.67 -3.03 12.07
N PHE A 290 -15.08 -2.46 11.04
CA PHE A 290 -15.61 -1.27 10.35
C PHE A 290 -16.57 -1.73 9.26
N TYR A 291 -17.84 -1.74 9.60
CA TYR A 291 -18.93 -2.10 8.70
C TYR A 291 -19.26 -0.92 7.78
N LEU A 292 -18.96 -1.07 6.47
CA LEU A 292 -19.07 0.01 5.50
C LEU A 292 -20.14 -0.23 4.42
N ALA A 293 -20.93 -1.31 4.52
CA ALA A 293 -21.90 -1.68 3.50
C ALA A 293 -23.01 -0.62 3.24
N HIS A 294 -23.23 0.26 4.20
CA HIS A 294 -24.26 1.31 4.12
C HIS A 294 -23.77 2.61 3.47
N LEU A 295 -22.45 2.75 3.27
CA LEU A 295 -21.85 3.95 2.70
C LEU A 295 -21.87 3.92 1.16
N SER A 296 -21.92 5.08 0.54
CA SER A 296 -21.64 5.25 -0.89
C SER A 296 -20.17 4.94 -1.22
N ASP A 297 -19.84 4.75 -2.51
CA ASP A 297 -18.47 4.44 -2.92
C ASP A 297 -17.49 5.58 -2.57
N ALA A 298 -17.91 6.85 -2.68
CA ALA A 298 -17.12 8.00 -2.30
C ALA A 298 -16.85 8.05 -0.79
N GLU A 299 -17.88 7.82 0.04
CA GLU A 299 -17.76 7.79 1.50
C GLU A 299 -16.90 6.60 1.96
N ARG A 300 -17.05 5.43 1.34
CA ARG A 300 -16.19 4.27 1.60
C ARG A 300 -14.72 4.57 1.29
N MET A 301 -14.44 5.13 0.11
CA MET A 301 -13.09 5.50 -0.31
C MET A 301 -12.49 6.52 0.65
N PHE A 302 -13.27 7.54 1.01
CA PHE A 302 -12.88 8.56 1.99
C PHE A 302 -12.47 7.95 3.33
N PHE A 303 -13.39 7.18 3.95
CA PHE A 303 -13.13 6.59 5.26
C PHE A 303 -11.95 5.61 5.25
N VAL A 304 -11.89 4.72 4.25
CA VAL A 304 -10.81 3.75 4.13
C VAL A 304 -9.46 4.45 3.96
N THR A 305 -9.40 5.52 3.16
CA THR A 305 -8.15 6.29 2.97
C THR A 305 -7.68 6.90 4.29
N LEU A 306 -8.58 7.51 5.06
CA LEU A 306 -8.26 8.06 6.39
C LEU A 306 -7.81 6.97 7.36
N LEU A 307 -8.53 5.85 7.42
CA LEU A 307 -8.19 4.73 8.31
C LEU A 307 -6.80 4.17 7.99
N LEU A 308 -6.49 3.94 6.72
CA LEU A 308 -5.17 3.46 6.29
C LEU A 308 -4.04 4.46 6.66
N ALA A 309 -4.27 5.75 6.48
CA ALA A 309 -3.32 6.80 6.86
C ALA A 309 -3.09 6.83 8.38
N GLN A 310 -4.16 6.67 9.20
CA GLN A 310 -4.04 6.60 10.65
C GLN A 310 -3.32 5.32 11.12
N ILE A 311 -3.56 4.19 10.46
CA ILE A 311 -2.83 2.93 10.74
C ILE A 311 -1.34 3.12 10.42
N GLU A 312 -1.00 3.75 9.29
CA GLU A 312 0.38 4.04 8.90
C GLU A 312 1.06 4.96 9.94
N ALA A 313 0.42 6.06 10.31
CA ALA A 313 0.94 6.99 11.31
C ALA A 313 1.10 6.35 12.70
N TRP A 314 0.14 5.51 13.13
CA TRP A 314 0.23 4.75 14.37
C TRP A 314 1.38 3.74 14.34
N MET A 315 1.49 2.96 13.26
CA MET A 315 2.51 1.93 13.08
C MET A 315 3.94 2.51 13.23
N ARG A 316 4.21 3.66 12.61
CA ARG A 316 5.54 4.30 12.63
C ARG A 316 5.99 4.73 14.04
N LYS A 317 5.06 4.89 14.98
CA LYS A 317 5.38 5.19 16.41
C LYS A 317 5.82 3.97 17.21
N LEU A 318 5.62 2.75 16.65
CA LEU A 318 5.89 1.51 17.35
C LEU A 318 7.36 1.09 17.22
N PRO A 319 7.93 0.42 18.22
CA PRO A 319 9.21 -0.24 18.06
C PRO A 319 9.08 -1.44 17.12
N GLY A 320 10.15 -1.74 16.38
CA GLY A 320 10.22 -2.93 15.52
C GLY A 320 10.02 -4.24 16.29
N THR A 321 9.45 -5.25 15.64
CA THR A 321 9.23 -6.58 16.23
C THR A 321 9.15 -7.66 15.15
N THR A 322 9.49 -8.90 15.51
CA THR A 322 9.32 -10.09 14.67
C THR A 322 8.04 -10.87 14.99
N HIS A 323 7.32 -10.47 16.06
CA HIS A 323 6.07 -11.10 16.48
C HIS A 323 4.88 -10.42 15.83
N LEU A 324 3.82 -11.18 15.58
CA LEU A 324 2.54 -10.63 15.10
C LEU A 324 1.90 -9.83 16.24
N ARG A 325 1.84 -8.50 16.09
CA ARG A 325 1.27 -7.57 17.05
C ARG A 325 -0.23 -7.36 16.83
N CYS A 326 -0.63 -7.23 15.58
CA CYS A 326 -2.03 -7.07 15.20
C CYS A 326 -2.24 -7.45 13.73
N ILE A 327 -3.49 -7.64 13.36
CA ILE A 327 -3.92 -7.93 11.99
C ILE A 327 -4.75 -6.75 11.46
N MET A 328 -4.46 -6.33 10.22
CA MET A 328 -5.38 -5.54 9.42
C MET A 328 -6.00 -6.46 8.36
N HIS A 329 -7.26 -6.80 8.52
CA HIS A 329 -8.00 -7.57 7.53
C HIS A 329 -8.82 -6.64 6.64
N PHE A 330 -8.66 -6.73 5.33
CA PHE A 330 -9.44 -5.97 4.36
C PHE A 330 -10.23 -6.92 3.47
N ASP A 331 -11.54 -6.99 3.72
CA ASP A 331 -12.43 -7.80 2.88
C ASP A 331 -12.75 -7.07 1.58
N GLU A 332 -12.65 -7.79 0.47
CA GLU A 332 -12.89 -7.27 -0.89
C GLU A 332 -12.14 -5.96 -1.20
N VAL A 333 -10.83 -6.05 -1.33
CA VAL A 333 -9.94 -4.90 -1.63
C VAL A 333 -10.10 -4.35 -3.06
N PHE A 334 -11.02 -4.94 -3.85
CA PHE A 334 -11.40 -4.48 -5.19
C PHE A 334 -11.77 -2.99 -5.19
N GLY A 335 -11.23 -2.24 -6.15
CA GLY A 335 -11.43 -0.79 -6.26
C GLY A 335 -10.51 0.07 -5.39
N TYR A 336 -9.92 -0.49 -4.32
CA TYR A 336 -8.99 0.23 -3.43
C TYR A 336 -7.51 0.02 -3.81
N PHE A 337 -7.22 -1.05 -4.54
CA PHE A 337 -5.86 -1.45 -4.93
C PHE A 337 -5.76 -1.90 -6.39
N PRO A 338 -6.27 -1.11 -7.36
CA PRO A 338 -6.26 -1.47 -8.77
C PRO A 338 -4.85 -1.38 -9.37
N PRO A 339 -4.60 -2.11 -10.50
CA PRO A 339 -3.35 -1.98 -11.25
C PRO A 339 -3.20 -0.57 -11.85
N HIS A 340 -1.96 -0.20 -12.19
CA HIS A 340 -1.70 1.03 -12.96
C HIS A 340 -2.47 0.99 -14.31
N PRO A 341 -3.04 2.12 -14.80
CA PRO A 341 -2.82 3.52 -14.35
C PRO A 341 -3.76 4.01 -13.24
N ALA A 342 -4.75 3.23 -12.80
CA ALA A 342 -5.68 3.68 -11.79
C ALA A 342 -4.96 3.87 -10.43
N ASN A 343 -5.19 5.04 -9.81
CA ASN A 343 -4.52 5.43 -8.57
C ASN A 343 -5.51 6.10 -7.59
N PRO A 344 -6.44 5.34 -6.99
CA PRO A 344 -7.34 5.89 -5.97
C PRO A 344 -6.55 6.34 -4.73
N PRO A 345 -7.09 7.27 -3.92
CA PRO A 345 -6.42 7.79 -2.72
C PRO A 345 -5.94 6.72 -1.72
N SER A 346 -6.65 5.60 -1.62
CA SER A 346 -6.33 4.46 -0.74
C SER A 346 -5.08 3.67 -1.18
N LYS A 347 -4.70 3.75 -2.46
CA LYS A 347 -3.66 2.89 -3.04
C LYS A 347 -2.28 3.17 -2.44
N VAL A 348 -1.90 4.42 -2.31
CA VAL A 348 -0.57 4.82 -1.80
C VAL A 348 -0.36 4.41 -0.35
N PRO A 349 -1.27 4.72 0.60
CA PRO A 349 -1.15 4.23 1.98
C PRO A 349 -1.10 2.71 2.06
N LEU A 350 -1.91 1.99 1.28
CA LEU A 350 -1.93 0.53 1.30
C LEU A 350 -0.60 -0.07 0.77
N LEU A 351 -0.01 0.51 -0.28
CA LEU A 351 1.32 0.12 -0.79
C LEU A 351 2.41 0.32 0.27
N ARG A 352 2.36 1.42 1.02
CA ARG A 352 3.33 1.69 2.10
C ARG A 352 3.19 0.68 3.22
N LEU A 353 1.97 0.38 3.66
CA LEU A 353 1.71 -0.65 4.65
C LEU A 353 2.24 -2.01 4.19
N LEU A 354 1.98 -2.46 2.95
CA LEU A 354 2.52 -3.70 2.40
C LEU A 354 4.05 -3.75 2.36
N LYS A 355 4.73 -2.62 2.27
CA LYS A 355 6.20 -2.56 2.25
C LYS A 355 6.82 -2.48 3.64
N GLN A 356 6.19 -1.80 4.58
CA GLN A 356 6.81 -1.38 5.84
C GLN A 356 6.23 -2.10 7.08
N ALA A 357 4.96 -2.52 7.05
CA ALA A 357 4.24 -2.99 8.22
C ALA A 357 4.83 -4.27 8.86
N ARG A 358 5.53 -5.09 8.07
CA ARG A 358 6.25 -6.27 8.54
C ARG A 358 7.20 -5.95 9.70
N ALA A 359 7.97 -4.88 9.58
CA ALA A 359 8.97 -4.49 10.59
C ALA A 359 8.34 -4.15 11.95
N TYR A 360 7.05 -3.81 11.98
CA TYR A 360 6.32 -3.41 13.17
C TYR A 360 5.36 -4.48 13.69
N GLY A 361 5.36 -5.66 13.07
CA GLY A 361 4.49 -6.77 13.47
C GLY A 361 3.02 -6.61 13.07
N LEU A 362 2.71 -5.72 12.13
CA LEU A 362 1.36 -5.59 11.57
C LEU A 362 1.21 -6.53 10.37
N GLY A 363 0.34 -7.53 10.47
CA GLY A 363 -0.02 -8.45 9.41
C GLY A 363 -1.19 -7.92 8.58
N LEU A 364 -1.02 -7.80 7.26
CA LEU A 364 -2.12 -7.45 6.36
C LEU A 364 -2.71 -8.74 5.76
N VAL A 365 -4.04 -8.85 5.79
CA VAL A 365 -4.78 -9.95 5.15
C VAL A 365 -5.75 -9.33 4.16
N LEU A 366 -5.45 -9.42 2.87
CA LEU A 366 -6.23 -8.81 1.80
C LEU A 366 -7.05 -9.88 1.08
N THR A 367 -8.35 -9.62 0.87
CA THR A 367 -9.19 -10.56 0.14
C THR A 367 -9.78 -9.95 -1.11
N THR A 368 -9.99 -10.76 -2.15
CA THR A 368 -10.76 -10.38 -3.33
C THR A 368 -11.34 -11.58 -4.06
N GLN A 369 -12.39 -11.31 -4.83
CA GLN A 369 -12.99 -12.25 -5.78
C GLN A 369 -12.41 -12.09 -7.18
N ASN A 370 -11.85 -10.94 -7.49
CA ASN A 370 -11.35 -10.57 -8.82
C ASN A 370 -9.83 -10.42 -8.83
N PRO A 371 -9.07 -11.50 -9.04
CA PRO A 371 -7.61 -11.43 -9.09
C PRO A 371 -7.07 -10.47 -10.17
N VAL A 372 -7.77 -10.32 -11.30
CA VAL A 372 -7.33 -9.49 -12.43
C VAL A 372 -7.22 -8.01 -12.05
N ASP A 373 -8.04 -7.56 -11.12
CA ASP A 373 -8.18 -6.15 -10.76
C ASP A 373 -7.25 -5.71 -9.60
N LEU A 374 -6.22 -6.52 -9.29
CA LEU A 374 -5.25 -6.22 -8.25
C LEU A 374 -3.89 -5.78 -8.80
N ASP A 375 -3.23 -4.90 -8.05
CA ASP A 375 -1.83 -4.53 -8.31
C ASP A 375 -0.89 -5.63 -7.80
N TYR A 376 -0.56 -6.61 -8.64
CA TYR A 376 0.33 -7.71 -8.29
C TYR A 376 1.76 -7.27 -7.95
N LYS A 377 2.22 -6.12 -8.48
CA LYS A 377 3.54 -5.57 -8.12
C LYS A 377 3.56 -5.16 -6.64
N GLY A 378 2.45 -4.60 -6.15
CA GLY A 378 2.32 -4.31 -4.72
C GLY A 378 2.17 -5.57 -3.86
N LEU A 379 1.47 -6.59 -4.37
CA LEU A 379 1.26 -7.86 -3.68
C LEU A 379 2.47 -8.80 -3.69
N SER A 380 3.52 -8.51 -4.47
CA SER A 380 4.77 -9.31 -4.46
C SER A 380 5.44 -9.38 -3.09
N ASN A 381 5.08 -8.46 -2.17
CA ASN A 381 5.54 -8.47 -0.78
C ASN A 381 4.74 -9.42 0.13
N ALA A 382 3.63 -9.98 -0.35
CA ALA A 382 2.83 -10.93 0.44
C ALA A 382 3.48 -12.32 0.46
N GLY A 383 3.86 -12.78 1.65
CA GLY A 383 4.51 -14.07 1.86
C GLY A 383 3.56 -15.27 1.86
N THR A 384 2.26 -15.04 2.10
CA THR A 384 1.25 -16.12 2.17
C THR A 384 0.13 -15.88 1.16
N TRP A 385 -0.24 -16.96 0.44
CA TRP A 385 -1.35 -16.95 -0.50
C TRP A 385 -2.32 -18.08 -0.20
N PHE A 386 -3.56 -17.72 0.07
CA PHE A 386 -4.69 -18.65 0.17
C PHE A 386 -5.47 -18.59 -1.14
N ILE A 387 -5.38 -19.62 -1.95
CA ILE A 387 -5.98 -19.66 -3.27
C ILE A 387 -7.15 -20.64 -3.25
N GLY A 388 -8.36 -20.11 -3.34
CA GLY A 388 -9.59 -20.90 -3.52
C GLY A 388 -9.94 -21.07 -4.99
N LYS A 389 -11.09 -21.68 -5.26
CA LYS A 389 -11.61 -21.89 -6.62
C LYS A 389 -11.76 -20.54 -7.33
N LEU A 390 -11.28 -20.47 -8.58
CA LEU A 390 -11.41 -19.31 -9.48
C LEU A 390 -12.48 -19.57 -10.54
N GLN A 391 -13.05 -18.50 -11.11
CA GLN A 391 -14.17 -18.59 -12.04
C GLN A 391 -13.73 -18.71 -13.48
N THR A 392 -12.69 -17.96 -13.89
CA THR A 392 -12.28 -17.85 -15.30
C THR A 392 -10.82 -18.26 -15.49
N GLU A 393 -10.51 -18.72 -16.71
CA GLU A 393 -9.13 -19.01 -17.12
C GLU A 393 -8.26 -17.74 -17.11
N ARG A 394 -8.85 -16.56 -17.31
CA ARG A 394 -8.16 -15.27 -17.24
C ARG A 394 -7.70 -14.96 -15.80
N ASP A 395 -8.57 -15.21 -14.81
CA ASP A 395 -8.22 -15.04 -13.38
C ASP A 395 -7.06 -15.96 -13.00
N LYS A 396 -7.12 -17.20 -13.46
CA LYS A 396 -6.09 -18.20 -13.22
C LYS A 396 -4.77 -17.81 -13.86
N ALA A 397 -4.79 -17.42 -15.14
CA ALA A 397 -3.59 -16.98 -15.84
C ALA A 397 -2.92 -15.78 -15.15
N ARG A 398 -3.73 -14.80 -14.75
CA ARG A 398 -3.25 -13.60 -14.06
C ARG A 398 -2.64 -13.91 -12.69
N LEU A 399 -3.25 -14.82 -11.93
CA LEU A 399 -2.70 -15.29 -10.66
C LEU A 399 -1.36 -16.00 -10.87
N LEU A 400 -1.28 -16.88 -11.87
CA LEU A 400 -0.04 -17.61 -12.18
C LEU A 400 1.10 -16.66 -12.56
N GLU A 401 0.83 -15.62 -13.37
CA GLU A 401 1.80 -14.55 -13.66
C GLU A 401 2.28 -13.84 -12.39
N GLY A 402 1.37 -13.55 -11.47
CA GLY A 402 1.69 -12.94 -10.17
C GLY A 402 2.59 -13.82 -9.30
N LEU A 403 2.30 -15.11 -9.23
CA LEU A 403 3.09 -16.08 -8.48
C LEU A 403 4.49 -16.33 -9.10
N GLU A 404 4.62 -16.32 -10.42
CA GLU A 404 5.91 -16.43 -11.12
C GLU A 404 6.84 -15.24 -10.81
N GLY A 405 6.27 -14.04 -10.68
CA GLY A 405 7.03 -12.85 -10.30
C GLY A 405 7.63 -12.90 -8.88
N ILE A 406 7.07 -13.73 -7.99
CA ILE A 406 7.50 -13.90 -6.60
C ILE A 406 8.62 -14.95 -6.49
N GLN A 407 8.66 -15.93 -7.39
CA GLN A 407 9.62 -17.04 -7.39
C GLN A 407 10.76 -16.79 -8.39
N ASN A 408 11.85 -16.19 -7.94
CA ASN A 408 13.08 -16.08 -8.73
C ASN A 408 13.83 -17.42 -8.76
N ALA A 409 14.01 -17.95 -10.00
CA ALA A 409 14.98 -18.95 -10.45
C ALA A 409 14.80 -20.44 -10.05
N GLY A 410 14.56 -21.27 -11.04
CA GLY A 410 14.81 -22.70 -11.05
C GLY A 410 13.57 -23.59 -11.16
N GLY A 411 13.05 -23.83 -12.38
CA GLY A 411 12.01 -24.84 -12.62
C GLY A 411 10.65 -24.30 -13.06
N GLN A 412 10.59 -23.14 -13.68
CA GLN A 412 9.36 -22.37 -13.97
C GLN A 412 8.24 -23.12 -14.72
N ALA A 413 8.55 -23.91 -15.74
CA ALA A 413 7.52 -24.57 -16.55
C ALA A 413 6.78 -25.71 -15.81
N SER A 414 7.48 -26.43 -14.92
CA SER A 414 6.91 -27.53 -14.13
C SER A 414 5.95 -27.03 -13.03
N MET A 415 6.28 -25.94 -12.38
CA MET A 415 5.47 -25.36 -11.29
C MET A 415 4.18 -24.73 -11.80
N ARG A 416 4.22 -24.00 -12.93
CA ARG A 416 3.03 -23.41 -13.55
C ARG A 416 1.98 -24.48 -13.89
N GLY A 417 2.40 -25.56 -14.55
CA GLY A 417 1.51 -26.68 -14.89
C GLY A 417 0.95 -27.38 -13.65
N TYR A 418 1.71 -27.44 -12.57
CA TYR A 418 1.26 -28.00 -11.30
C TYR A 418 0.16 -27.14 -10.65
N PHE A 419 0.41 -25.82 -10.49
CA PHE A 419 -0.59 -24.89 -9.95
C PHE A 419 -1.84 -24.80 -10.84
N ASP A 420 -1.70 -24.83 -12.15
CA ASP A 420 -2.82 -24.79 -13.09
C ASP A 420 -3.79 -25.96 -12.89
N LYS A 421 -3.25 -27.18 -12.80
CA LYS A 421 -4.05 -28.39 -12.51
C LYS A 421 -4.69 -28.32 -11.12
N LEU A 422 -3.92 -27.87 -10.15
CA LEU A 422 -4.34 -27.81 -8.75
C LEU A 422 -5.50 -26.82 -8.56
N ILE A 423 -5.39 -25.60 -9.10
CA ILE A 423 -6.43 -24.55 -9.02
C ILE A 423 -7.72 -25.02 -9.72
N SER A 424 -7.59 -25.70 -10.86
CA SER A 424 -8.74 -26.20 -11.62
C SER A 424 -9.51 -27.30 -10.89
N SER A 425 -8.87 -28.02 -9.98
CA SER A 425 -9.44 -29.14 -9.23
C SER A 425 -10.00 -28.76 -7.84
N LEU A 426 -9.87 -27.48 -7.44
CA LEU A 426 -10.37 -27.01 -6.15
C LEU A 426 -11.90 -27.08 -6.07
N ASP A 427 -12.38 -27.47 -4.89
CA ASP A 427 -13.78 -27.56 -4.55
C ASP A 427 -14.19 -26.47 -3.53
N HIS A 428 -15.46 -26.46 -3.13
CA HIS A 428 -15.97 -25.54 -2.10
C HIS A 428 -15.23 -25.72 -0.77
N ARG A 429 -14.75 -24.62 -0.17
CA ARG A 429 -13.96 -24.56 1.06
C ARG A 429 -12.61 -25.27 1.00
N VAL A 430 -12.10 -25.59 -0.20
CA VAL A 430 -10.77 -26.16 -0.41
C VAL A 430 -9.85 -25.06 -0.94
N PHE A 431 -8.69 -24.91 -0.30
CA PHE A 431 -7.73 -23.86 -0.61
C PHE A 431 -6.33 -24.44 -0.77
N ILE A 432 -5.55 -23.81 -1.63
CA ILE A 432 -4.11 -23.96 -1.68
C ILE A 432 -3.51 -22.94 -0.71
N LEU A 433 -2.72 -23.40 0.23
CA LEU A 433 -1.85 -22.54 1.05
C LEU A 433 -0.46 -22.57 0.41
N HIS A 434 -0.08 -21.45 -0.18
CA HIS A 434 1.28 -21.20 -0.64
C HIS A 434 1.92 -20.17 0.32
N ASN A 435 3.00 -20.60 0.99
CA ASN A 435 3.71 -19.80 1.98
C ASN A 435 5.20 -19.83 1.62
N VAL A 436 5.81 -18.65 1.46
CA VAL A 436 7.23 -18.52 1.08
C VAL A 436 8.19 -19.14 2.09
N HIS A 437 7.75 -19.36 3.33
CA HIS A 437 8.52 -20.01 4.39
C HIS A 437 8.41 -21.55 4.32
N GLN A 438 7.56 -22.08 3.46
CA GLN A 438 7.34 -23.54 3.29
C GLN A 438 7.86 -24.02 1.93
N LYS A 439 8.41 -25.24 1.90
CA LYS A 439 9.03 -25.81 0.69
C LYS A 439 8.04 -26.18 -0.42
N ALA A 440 6.81 -26.46 -0.06
CA ALA A 440 5.77 -26.88 -1.00
C ALA A 440 4.40 -26.32 -0.59
N PRO A 441 3.52 -26.01 -1.57
CA PRO A 441 2.16 -25.63 -1.28
C PRO A 441 1.39 -26.79 -0.67
N ARG A 442 0.45 -26.46 0.23
CA ARG A 442 -0.43 -27.45 0.89
C ARG A 442 -1.87 -27.23 0.43
N VAL A 443 -2.61 -28.31 0.18
CA VAL A 443 -4.04 -28.23 -0.10
C VAL A 443 -4.81 -28.63 1.14
N PHE A 444 -5.77 -27.81 1.54
CA PHE A 444 -6.55 -28.07 2.74
C PHE A 444 -8.01 -27.64 2.57
N LYS A 445 -8.86 -28.27 3.34
CA LYS A 445 -10.24 -27.85 3.53
C LYS A 445 -10.34 -27.07 4.83
N THR A 446 -10.90 -25.82 4.79
CA THR A 446 -11.03 -25.00 5.97
C THR A 446 -11.99 -25.64 6.98
N ARG A 447 -11.66 -25.52 8.29
CA ARG A 447 -12.50 -25.98 9.38
C ARG A 447 -13.85 -25.27 9.43
N TRP A 448 -14.75 -25.80 10.24
CA TRP A 448 -15.99 -25.11 10.55
C TRP A 448 -15.70 -23.88 11.41
N ALA A 449 -16.34 -22.73 11.12
CA ALA A 449 -16.22 -21.52 11.92
C ALA A 449 -16.88 -21.71 13.30
N LEU A 450 -16.29 -21.06 14.31
CA LEU A 450 -16.88 -20.97 15.66
C LEU A 450 -18.03 -19.97 15.71
N SER A 451 -18.05 -19.03 14.75
CA SER A 451 -19.09 -18.03 14.58
C SER A 451 -20.13 -18.48 13.54
N TYR A 452 -21.38 -18.13 13.74
CA TYR A 452 -22.45 -18.47 12.81
C TYR A 452 -22.43 -17.56 11.58
N LEU A 453 -22.11 -18.14 10.43
CA LEU A 453 -22.04 -17.42 9.15
C LEU A 453 -23.43 -17.35 8.51
N ARG A 454 -24.15 -16.29 8.81
CA ARG A 454 -25.49 -16.02 8.30
C ARG A 454 -25.48 -15.32 6.94
N GLY A 455 -24.41 -14.60 6.64
CA GLY A 455 -24.32 -13.59 5.58
C GLY A 455 -24.48 -12.17 6.11
N PRO A 456 -24.59 -11.15 5.24
CA PRO A 456 -24.59 -9.73 5.66
C PRO A 456 -25.66 -9.41 6.69
N LEU A 457 -25.28 -8.68 7.75
CA LEU A 457 -26.21 -8.22 8.77
C LEU A 457 -26.91 -6.93 8.34
N THR A 458 -28.19 -6.78 8.71
CA THR A 458 -28.91 -5.53 8.52
C THR A 458 -28.54 -4.50 9.59
N LYS A 459 -28.76 -3.20 9.30
CA LYS A 459 -28.55 -2.10 10.29
C LYS A 459 -29.25 -2.37 11.63
N SER A 460 -30.48 -2.90 11.61
CA SER A 460 -31.22 -3.24 12.84
C SER A 460 -30.57 -4.36 13.65
N GLN A 461 -29.96 -5.34 12.97
CA GLN A 461 -29.24 -6.43 13.61
C GLN A 461 -27.91 -5.95 14.18
N VAL A 462 -27.19 -5.09 13.48
CA VAL A 462 -25.97 -4.44 14.00
C VAL A 462 -26.32 -3.61 15.25
N ARG A 463 -27.43 -2.84 15.22
CA ARG A 463 -27.88 -2.06 16.37
C ARG A 463 -28.13 -2.95 17.58
N ARG A 464 -28.81 -4.07 17.39
CA ARG A 464 -29.09 -5.05 18.47
C ARG A 464 -27.80 -5.64 19.07
N LEU A 465 -26.80 -5.93 18.26
CA LEU A 465 -25.52 -6.47 18.75
C LEU A 465 -24.73 -5.44 19.56
N MET A 466 -24.83 -4.16 19.20
CA MET A 466 -24.04 -3.10 19.84
C MET A 466 -24.80 -2.37 20.97
N GLU A 467 -26.05 -2.70 21.24
CA GLU A 467 -26.90 -2.01 22.23
C GLU A 467 -26.28 -2.01 23.64
N ALA A 468 -25.72 -3.13 24.08
CA ALA A 468 -25.07 -3.26 25.39
C ALA A 468 -23.76 -2.45 25.50
N GLN A 469 -22.97 -2.36 24.43
CA GLN A 469 -21.69 -1.66 24.38
C GLN A 469 -21.83 -0.15 24.27
N ARG A 470 -22.90 0.37 23.69
CA ARG A 470 -23.16 1.81 23.55
C ARG A 470 -23.17 2.53 24.90
N GLY A 471 -23.79 1.93 25.93
CA GLY A 471 -23.83 2.50 27.28
C GLY A 471 -22.48 2.57 27.98
N SER A 472 -21.60 1.63 27.68
CA SER A 472 -20.27 1.49 28.30
C SER A 472 -19.19 2.41 27.68
N LEU A 473 -19.24 2.66 26.36
CA LEU A 473 -18.25 3.47 25.65
C LEU A 473 -18.58 4.97 25.60
N LEU A 474 -19.84 5.37 25.87
CA LEU A 474 -20.29 6.76 25.90
C LEU A 474 -20.17 7.42 27.28
N GLN A 475 -19.69 6.72 28.30
CA GLN A 475 -19.34 7.35 29.57
C GLN A 475 -17.91 7.92 29.48
N PRO A 476 -17.72 9.25 29.39
CA PRO A 476 -16.38 9.82 29.50
C PRO A 476 -15.83 9.49 30.88
N GLU A 477 -14.52 9.41 31.02
CA GLU A 477 -13.73 9.29 32.26
C GLU A 477 -14.06 10.38 33.32
N ALA A 478 -15.29 10.50 33.74
CA ALA A 478 -15.70 11.35 34.85
C ALA A 478 -15.55 10.65 36.21
N ALA A 479 -15.10 9.40 36.25
CA ALA A 479 -14.95 8.63 37.50
C ALA A 479 -13.52 8.65 38.10
N ALA A 480 -12.56 9.34 37.49
CA ALA A 480 -11.20 9.44 38.04
C ALA A 480 -10.92 10.75 38.80
N GLN A 481 -11.91 11.61 39.03
CA GLN A 481 -11.77 12.88 39.77
C GLN A 481 -12.76 13.07 40.90
N ALA A 482 -13.09 12.03 41.64
CA ALA A 482 -13.83 12.16 42.88
C ALA A 482 -13.24 11.28 43.98
N ALA A 483 -12.10 11.67 44.52
CA ALA A 483 -11.71 11.30 45.86
C ALA A 483 -12.12 12.46 46.80
N PRO A 484 -12.90 12.21 47.83
CA PRO A 484 -13.37 13.29 48.72
C PRO A 484 -12.24 13.73 49.66
N THR A 485 -11.92 15.01 49.60
CA THR A 485 -11.24 15.73 50.69
C THR A 485 -12.14 15.77 51.91
N THR A 486 -11.72 15.16 53.00
CA THR A 486 -12.18 15.54 54.33
C THR A 486 -10.96 15.88 55.20
N ALA A 487 -10.96 17.09 55.65
CA ALA A 487 -10.08 17.69 56.62
C ALA A 487 -10.30 17.16 58.06
N THR A 488 -9.28 17.11 58.83
CA THR A 488 -9.07 17.80 60.10
C THR A 488 -8.14 17.01 61.00
N SER A 489 -7.07 17.68 61.40
CA SER A 489 -6.18 17.39 62.54
C SER A 489 -6.94 17.27 63.86
N PRO A 490 -6.36 16.71 64.94
CA PRO A 490 -5.26 17.40 65.64
C PRO A 490 -4.09 16.56 66.17
N ALA A 491 -3.10 17.30 66.59
CA ALA A 491 -1.79 16.92 67.10
C ALA A 491 -1.85 16.10 68.39
N GLU A 492 -0.83 15.18 68.49
CA GLU A 492 -0.22 14.87 69.81
C GLU A 492 1.23 14.46 69.65
N GLN A 493 2.05 14.91 70.56
CA GLN A 493 3.53 14.84 70.61
C GLN A 493 4.03 13.57 71.34
N PRO A 494 5.33 13.39 71.54
CA PRO A 494 6.19 12.31 71.05
C PRO A 494 6.70 11.36 72.11
N ALA A 495 7.22 10.20 71.74
CA ALA A 495 8.20 9.43 72.46
C ALA A 495 8.78 8.27 71.66
N PRO A 496 9.90 7.61 71.98
CA PRO A 496 11.23 8.01 71.68
C PRO A 496 11.93 7.03 70.68
N SER A 497 12.96 7.57 70.04
CA SER A 497 14.10 6.95 69.42
C SER A 497 14.31 5.43 69.52
N GLU A 498 14.14 4.73 68.38
CA GLU A 498 14.85 3.51 68.04
C GLU A 498 15.74 3.74 66.81
N ALA A 499 16.89 3.09 66.81
CA ALA A 499 17.96 3.26 65.83
C ALA A 499 17.54 3.06 64.34
N PRO A 500 18.18 3.72 63.37
CA PRO A 500 17.79 3.66 61.98
C PRO A 500 18.00 2.24 61.38
N PRO A 501 17.01 1.70 60.70
CA PRO A 501 17.24 0.53 59.88
C PRO A 501 18.23 0.87 58.76
N ALA A 502 19.10 -0.06 58.44
CA ALA A 502 20.10 0.03 57.39
C ALA A 502 19.49 0.55 56.08
N ALA A 503 20.14 1.49 55.41
CA ALA A 503 19.79 2.00 54.10
C ALA A 503 19.56 0.83 53.13
N PRO A 504 18.52 0.89 52.29
CA PRO A 504 18.34 -0.09 51.23
C PRO A 504 19.60 -0.05 50.35
N GLN A 505 20.20 -1.21 50.10
CA GLN A 505 21.32 -1.37 49.18
C GLN A 505 20.84 -0.92 47.80
N GLY A 506 21.26 0.29 47.39
CA GLY A 506 20.96 0.79 46.04
C GLY A 506 21.54 -0.17 44.98
N ILE A 507 20.88 -0.31 43.87
CA ILE A 507 21.32 -1.11 42.71
C ILE A 507 22.70 -0.60 42.31
N ASP A 508 23.75 -1.45 42.45
CA ASP A 508 25.11 -1.11 42.04
C ASP A 508 25.23 -1.16 40.52
N VAL A 509 25.11 -0.01 39.85
CA VAL A 509 25.26 0.13 38.38
C VAL A 509 26.72 -0.03 37.93
N THR A 510 27.68 -0.26 38.81
CA THR A 510 29.12 -0.39 38.48
C THR A 510 29.63 -1.82 38.58
N ALA A 511 28.83 -2.75 39.05
CA ALA A 511 29.25 -4.15 39.23
C ALA A 511 29.75 -4.79 37.94
N GLY A 512 30.96 -5.33 37.95
CA GLY A 512 31.53 -6.01 36.77
C GLY A 512 32.18 -5.10 35.72
N LEU A 513 32.24 -3.76 35.95
CA LEU A 513 32.82 -2.79 35.01
C LEU A 513 34.26 -2.45 35.40
N ALA A 514 35.13 -2.23 34.39
CA ALA A 514 36.54 -1.86 34.55
C ALA A 514 36.73 -0.33 34.36
N ARG A 515 37.73 0.24 35.04
CA ARG A 515 38.11 1.67 34.86
C ARG A 515 39.12 1.88 33.72
N VAL A 516 39.60 0.79 33.13
CA VAL A 516 40.61 0.82 32.05
C VAL A 516 40.13 -0.13 30.96
N PRO A 517 40.20 0.25 29.67
CA PRO A 517 39.81 -0.63 28.58
C PRO A 517 40.66 -1.92 28.59
N ALA A 518 40.06 -3.02 28.15
CA ALA A 518 40.70 -4.32 28.09
C ALA A 518 41.90 -4.29 27.12
N ARG A 519 42.94 -5.06 27.43
CA ARG A 519 44.09 -5.21 26.54
C ARG A 519 43.76 -6.13 25.38
N LEU A 520 44.06 -5.68 24.19
CA LEU A 520 43.93 -6.45 22.94
C LEU A 520 45.29 -6.91 22.42
N PRO A 521 45.31 -7.87 21.47
CA PRO A 521 46.54 -8.18 20.71
C PRO A 521 47.12 -6.92 20.05
N ALA A 522 48.44 -6.82 19.97
CA ALA A 522 49.12 -5.62 19.46
C ALA A 522 48.76 -5.22 18.01
N GLU A 523 48.21 -6.16 17.26
CA GLU A 523 47.80 -5.98 15.87
C GLU A 523 46.39 -5.33 15.73
N VAL A 524 45.62 -5.22 16.80
CA VAL A 524 44.23 -4.76 16.82
C VAL A 524 44.14 -3.35 17.39
N SER A 525 43.67 -2.42 16.57
CA SER A 525 43.46 -1.03 16.99
C SER A 525 42.17 -0.89 17.80
N GLN A 526 42.19 0.03 18.76
CA GLN A 526 41.04 0.39 19.58
C GLN A 526 40.65 1.84 19.31
N TYR A 527 39.35 2.07 19.15
CA TYR A 527 38.80 3.39 18.93
C TYR A 527 37.65 3.67 19.90
N PHE A 528 37.43 4.92 20.21
CA PHE A 528 36.43 5.38 21.17
C PHE A 528 35.52 6.43 20.48
N LEU A 529 34.19 6.30 20.64
CA LEU A 529 33.25 7.33 20.24
C LEU A 529 33.00 8.28 21.43
N GLU A 530 32.90 9.57 21.14
CA GLU A 530 32.50 10.54 22.16
C GLU A 530 30.99 10.47 22.40
N ALA A 531 30.57 10.62 23.67
CA ALA A 531 29.17 10.67 24.01
C ALA A 531 28.55 12.02 23.54
N ASP A 532 27.62 12.00 22.61
CA ASP A 532 26.91 13.17 22.07
C ASP A 532 25.53 13.42 22.71
N THR A 533 25.05 12.45 23.48
CA THR A 533 23.73 12.46 24.09
C THR A 533 23.83 12.36 25.61
N SER A 534 23.23 13.31 26.36
CA SER A 534 23.21 13.27 27.84
C SER A 534 22.23 12.19 28.34
N ALA A 535 22.52 11.64 29.54
CA ALA A 535 21.70 10.63 30.22
C ALA A 535 20.20 11.06 30.34
N ARG A 536 19.97 12.32 30.67
CA ARG A 536 18.60 12.88 30.78
C ARG A 536 17.86 12.88 29.43
N ARG A 537 18.58 13.15 28.33
CA ARG A 537 18.00 13.15 26.99
C ARG A 537 17.72 11.72 26.53
N ALA A 538 18.65 10.80 26.77
CA ALA A 538 18.47 9.38 26.44
C ALA A 538 17.29 8.78 27.23
N LEU A 539 17.15 9.09 28.51
CA LEU A 539 16.07 8.61 29.37
C LEU A 539 14.70 9.12 28.86
N ARG A 540 14.58 10.41 28.55
CA ARG A 540 13.34 10.98 28.01
C ARG A 540 12.89 10.34 26.71
N LEU A 541 13.80 9.86 25.88
CA LEU A 541 13.47 9.15 24.64
C LEU A 541 12.93 7.76 24.93
N GLU A 542 13.52 7.09 25.94
CA GLU A 542 13.07 5.79 26.37
C GLU A 542 11.70 5.86 27.07
N GLU A 543 11.46 6.86 27.93
CA GLU A 543 10.14 7.15 28.50
C GLU A 543 9.06 7.32 27.44
N ARG A 544 9.37 8.06 26.37
CA ARG A 544 8.44 8.22 25.23
C ARG A 544 8.22 6.90 24.47
N ARG A 545 9.25 6.07 24.37
CA ARG A 545 9.17 4.77 23.69
C ARG A 545 8.33 3.77 24.46
N GLN A 546 8.49 3.76 25.80
CA GLN A 546 7.79 2.80 26.67
C GLN A 546 6.44 3.33 27.17
N GLY A 547 6.18 4.64 27.08
CA GLY A 547 4.97 5.26 27.62
C GLY A 547 4.94 5.31 29.16
N VAL A 548 6.08 5.12 29.82
CA VAL A 548 6.21 5.06 31.29
C VAL A 548 7.22 6.11 31.75
N LEU A 549 6.89 6.85 32.80
CA LEU A 549 7.82 7.77 33.45
C LEU A 549 8.86 6.99 34.26
N LEU A 550 10.14 7.25 34.01
CA LEU A 550 11.28 6.62 34.68
C LEU A 550 12.03 7.65 35.53
N SER A 551 12.02 7.47 36.83
CA SER A 551 12.79 8.34 37.72
C SER A 551 14.20 7.80 37.91
N PRO A 552 15.26 8.47 37.44
CA PRO A 552 16.62 7.97 37.54
C PRO A 552 17.12 8.00 39.00
N LEU A 553 17.64 6.88 39.49
CA LEU A 553 18.26 6.71 40.80
C LEU A 553 19.78 6.89 40.70
N ALA A 554 20.40 6.32 39.67
CA ALA A 554 21.82 6.46 39.39
C ALA A 554 22.06 6.40 37.86
N THR A 555 23.07 7.12 37.39
CA THR A 555 23.46 7.14 35.97
C THR A 555 24.97 6.99 35.83
N GLN A 556 25.44 6.07 35.00
CA GLN A 556 26.85 5.82 34.74
C GLN A 556 27.11 5.76 33.24
N LEU A 557 28.17 6.42 32.76
CA LEU A 557 28.63 6.29 31.38
C LEU A 557 29.48 5.01 31.27
N VAL A 558 29.06 4.10 30.41
CA VAL A 558 29.69 2.80 30.20
C VAL A 558 29.99 2.61 28.71
N TYR A 559 31.24 2.32 28.39
CA TYR A 559 31.67 1.97 27.04
C TYR A 559 31.55 0.47 26.83
N ARG A 560 30.82 0.10 25.76
CA ARG A 560 30.60 -1.29 25.38
C ARG A 560 31.38 -1.65 24.11
N PRO A 561 31.99 -2.85 24.06
CA PRO A 561 32.79 -3.25 22.91
C PRO A 561 31.90 -3.52 21.71
N HIS A 562 32.31 -3.07 20.53
CA HIS A 562 31.74 -3.38 19.22
C HIS A 562 32.90 -3.65 18.24
N ILE A 563 32.59 -4.35 17.14
CA ILE A 563 33.56 -4.54 16.08
C ILE A 563 33.28 -3.50 15.00
N LEU A 564 34.32 -2.75 14.64
CA LEU A 564 34.31 -1.75 13.58
C LEU A 564 35.01 -2.28 12.35
N GLY A 565 34.32 -2.28 11.21
CA GLY A 565 34.87 -2.43 9.89
C GLY A 565 34.63 -1.18 9.04
N TRP A 566 35.66 -0.58 8.47
CA TRP A 566 35.54 0.56 7.56
C TRP A 566 36.39 0.31 6.31
N ALA A 567 35.77 0.38 5.12
CA ALA A 567 36.44 0.14 3.87
C ALA A 567 36.03 1.12 2.78
N THR A 568 36.92 1.35 1.84
CA THR A 568 36.65 1.99 0.57
C THR A 568 36.33 0.92 -0.49
N LEU A 569 35.21 1.06 -1.17
CA LEU A 569 34.74 0.18 -2.22
C LEU A 569 34.86 0.88 -3.57
N LEU A 570 35.64 0.31 -4.51
CA LEU A 570 35.74 0.82 -5.88
C LEU A 570 34.92 -0.05 -6.82
N TYR A 571 33.90 0.54 -7.47
CA TYR A 571 33.06 -0.08 -8.48
C TYR A 571 33.52 0.32 -9.86
N GLU A 572 33.90 -0.65 -10.69
CA GLU A 572 34.38 -0.43 -12.05
C GLU A 572 33.62 -1.28 -13.06
N ASP A 573 33.07 -0.64 -14.08
CA ASP A 573 32.53 -1.29 -15.27
C ASP A 573 32.95 -0.49 -16.53
N ALA A 574 34.05 -0.91 -17.15
CA ALA A 574 34.59 -0.25 -18.33
C ALA A 574 33.64 -0.28 -19.53
N ARG A 575 32.71 -1.27 -19.60
CA ARG A 575 31.75 -1.36 -20.71
C ARG A 575 30.66 -0.30 -20.59
N ARG A 576 30.36 0.10 -19.38
CA ARG A 576 29.32 1.09 -19.07
C ARG A 576 29.90 2.46 -18.66
N GLY A 577 31.22 2.58 -18.65
CA GLY A 577 31.91 3.82 -18.28
C GLY A 577 31.77 4.19 -16.81
N VAL A 578 31.53 3.21 -15.94
CA VAL A 578 31.34 3.44 -14.51
C VAL A 578 32.68 3.25 -13.78
N SER A 579 33.08 4.29 -13.03
CA SER A 579 34.16 4.25 -12.03
C SER A 579 33.70 5.09 -10.85
N HIS A 580 33.37 4.45 -9.73
CA HIS A 580 32.84 5.11 -8.54
C HIS A 580 33.45 4.52 -7.28
N SER A 581 33.86 5.38 -6.36
CA SER A 581 34.40 5.01 -5.04
C SER A 581 33.45 5.48 -3.95
N GLU A 582 33.15 4.61 -3.00
CA GLU A 582 32.37 4.96 -1.80
C GLU A 582 33.01 4.34 -0.55
N GLU A 583 32.84 5.02 0.58
CA GLU A 583 33.23 4.50 1.90
C GLU A 583 32.03 3.88 2.61
N ARG A 584 32.24 2.71 3.21
CA ARG A 584 31.25 2.05 4.07
C ARG A 584 31.84 1.65 5.39
N SER A 585 31.16 2.00 6.46
CA SER A 585 31.49 1.59 7.83
C SER A 585 30.37 0.74 8.42
N TYR A 586 30.77 -0.25 9.23
CA TYR A 586 29.89 -1.20 9.91
C TYR A 586 30.32 -1.30 11.36
N VAL A 587 29.35 -1.26 12.26
CA VAL A 587 29.53 -1.40 13.70
C VAL A 587 28.58 -2.49 14.19
N VAL A 588 29.13 -3.58 14.70
CA VAL A 588 28.34 -4.72 15.16
C VAL A 588 28.75 -5.13 16.57
N PRO A 589 27.84 -5.67 17.42
CA PRO A 589 28.20 -6.20 18.71
C PRO A 589 29.18 -7.39 18.55
N PRO A 590 30.10 -7.62 19.51
CA PRO A 590 30.98 -8.74 19.44
C PRO A 590 30.22 -10.07 19.57
N PRO A 591 30.67 -11.14 18.93
CA PRO A 591 30.05 -12.46 19.05
C PRO A 591 30.37 -13.08 20.43
N GLU A 592 29.46 -13.83 20.98
CA GLU A 592 29.73 -14.67 22.17
C GLU A 592 30.62 -15.86 21.80
N ASP A 593 30.42 -16.43 20.57
CA ASP A 593 31.20 -17.50 19.97
C ASP A 593 31.62 -17.12 18.54
N LEU A 594 32.73 -17.67 18.02
CA LEU A 594 33.33 -17.39 16.70
C LEU A 594 32.38 -17.64 15.50
N ASN A 595 31.21 -18.21 15.70
CA ASN A 595 30.41 -18.74 14.59
C ASN A 595 29.52 -17.74 13.87
N TRP A 596 29.26 -16.52 14.37
CA TRP A 596 28.33 -15.59 13.71
C TRP A 596 28.53 -14.12 14.08
N LEU A 597 29.00 -13.33 13.11
CA LEU A 597 28.85 -11.87 13.10
C LEU A 597 27.74 -11.49 12.13
N ASP A 598 26.71 -10.84 12.63
CA ASP A 598 25.64 -10.31 11.78
C ASP A 598 26.01 -8.89 11.31
N TRP A 599 26.51 -8.82 10.07
CA TRP A 599 26.84 -7.57 9.41
C TRP A 599 25.59 -6.90 8.76
N GLU A 600 24.45 -7.59 8.64
CA GLU A 600 23.25 -7.08 7.91
C GLU A 600 22.58 -6.02 8.77
N GLY A 601 22.66 -5.44 9.54
CA GLY A 601 22.08 -4.30 10.29
C GLY A 601 23.14 -3.36 10.84
N GLY A 602 24.41 -3.73 10.63
CA GLY A 602 25.53 -3.04 11.23
C GLY A 602 26.07 -1.83 10.46
N GLN A 603 25.47 -1.48 9.31
CA GLN A 603 25.92 -0.32 8.56
C GLN A 603 25.66 0.95 9.36
N PHE A 604 26.71 1.70 9.63
CA PHE A 604 26.67 2.87 10.48
C PHE A 604 27.56 3.98 9.89
N ALA A 605 26.96 5.13 9.58
CA ALA A 605 27.70 6.24 8.99
C ALA A 605 28.62 6.87 10.05
N LEU A 606 29.92 6.64 9.94
CA LEU A 606 30.95 7.25 10.76
C LEU A 606 31.78 8.22 9.92
N ARG A 607 32.27 9.28 10.56
CA ARG A 607 33.34 10.12 10.01
C ARG A 607 34.63 9.83 10.79
N ARG A 608 35.75 10.01 10.14
CA ARG A 608 37.05 9.77 10.78
C ARG A 608 37.28 10.60 12.02
N ASP A 609 36.73 11.83 12.04
CA ASP A 609 36.80 12.76 13.16
C ASP A 609 35.92 12.33 14.36
N ASP A 610 35.01 11.37 14.18
CA ASP A 610 34.18 10.84 15.26
C ASP A 610 34.94 9.77 16.09
N LEU A 611 36.09 9.28 15.59
CA LEU A 611 36.90 8.24 16.24
C LEU A 611 38.08 8.85 17.03
N SER A 612 38.14 8.58 18.31
CA SER A 612 39.29 8.91 19.17
C SER A 612 40.13 7.68 19.43
N ASP A 613 41.46 7.86 19.42
CA ASP A 613 42.42 6.81 19.77
C ASP A 613 42.68 6.78 21.30
N THR A 614 42.13 7.72 22.04
CA THR A 614 42.36 7.86 23.49
C THR A 614 41.09 7.57 24.28
N ALA A 615 41.23 6.73 25.32
CA ALA A 615 40.12 6.41 26.22
C ALA A 615 39.73 7.64 27.07
N PRO A 616 38.40 7.93 27.20
CA PRO A 616 37.92 9.00 28.08
C PRO A 616 38.25 8.73 29.55
N GLY A 617 38.72 9.78 30.28
CA GLY A 617 39.28 9.61 31.62
C GLY A 617 38.33 9.21 32.76
N GLU A 618 37.04 9.44 32.63
CA GLU A 618 35.99 9.16 33.64
C GLU A 618 35.02 8.04 33.27
N ALA A 619 35.31 7.25 32.25
CA ALA A 619 34.41 6.20 31.72
C ALA A 619 34.68 4.84 32.37
N LEU A 620 33.62 4.03 32.47
CA LEU A 620 33.72 2.61 32.80
C LEU A 620 33.60 1.78 31.52
N PHE A 621 34.22 0.62 31.51
CA PHE A 621 34.29 -0.27 30.36
C PHE A 621 33.67 -1.61 30.69
N ALA A 622 32.78 -2.08 29.83
CA ALA A 622 32.19 -3.41 29.93
C ALA A 622 33.23 -4.51 29.64
N PRO A 623 33.07 -5.71 30.19
CA PRO A 623 33.98 -6.81 29.96
C PRO A 623 34.06 -7.19 28.48
N LEU A 624 35.22 -7.61 28.01
CA LEU A 624 35.44 -8.04 26.64
C LEU A 624 35.18 -9.55 26.55
N PRO A 625 34.42 -10.03 25.55
CA PRO A 625 34.30 -11.45 25.28
C PRO A 625 35.67 -12.13 25.05
N ALA A 626 35.85 -13.32 25.59
CA ALA A 626 37.13 -14.02 25.57
C ALA A 626 37.68 -14.24 24.15
N VAL A 627 36.81 -14.42 23.18
CA VAL A 627 37.13 -14.61 21.75
C VAL A 627 37.92 -13.45 21.17
N LEU A 628 37.72 -12.22 21.62
CA LEU A 628 38.43 -11.03 21.13
C LEU A 628 39.84 -10.88 21.69
N SER A 629 40.30 -11.75 22.59
CA SER A 629 41.67 -11.81 23.06
C SER A 629 42.60 -12.56 22.10
N ASP A 630 42.07 -13.26 21.07
CA ASP A 630 42.85 -14.03 20.11
C ASP A 630 43.04 -13.28 18.78
N ALA A 631 44.28 -13.01 18.39
CA ALA A 631 44.63 -12.35 17.13
C ALA A 631 44.17 -13.13 15.89
N LYS A 632 44.03 -14.45 15.98
CA LYS A 632 43.53 -15.27 14.85
C LYS A 632 42.05 -15.01 14.63
N ALA A 633 41.24 -14.87 15.69
CA ALA A 633 39.83 -14.56 15.60
C ALA A 633 39.60 -13.24 14.85
N TRP A 634 40.39 -12.20 15.09
CA TRP A 634 40.29 -10.93 14.39
C TRP A 634 40.54 -11.04 12.89
N ARG A 635 41.53 -11.81 12.46
CA ARG A 635 41.85 -12.06 11.05
C ARG A 635 40.70 -12.84 10.35
N GLU A 636 40.10 -13.77 11.05
CA GLU A 636 38.94 -14.52 10.53
C GLU A 636 37.71 -13.64 10.39
N MET A 637 37.42 -12.78 11.37
CA MET A 637 36.31 -11.80 11.31
C MET A 637 36.50 -10.77 10.20
N GLU A 638 37.72 -10.24 10.02
CA GLU A 638 38.04 -9.32 8.94
C GLU A 638 37.82 -9.96 7.56
N LYS A 639 38.28 -11.19 7.39
CA LYS A 639 38.11 -11.96 6.16
C LYS A 639 36.62 -12.24 5.87
N ASP A 640 35.85 -12.54 6.90
CA ASP A 640 34.42 -12.74 6.78
C ASP A 640 33.70 -11.43 6.39
N TRP A 641 34.08 -10.30 6.99
CA TRP A 641 33.55 -9.00 6.64
C TRP A 641 33.86 -8.59 5.19
N ILE A 642 35.07 -8.81 4.69
CA ILE A 642 35.44 -8.59 3.28
C ILE A 642 34.58 -9.48 2.38
N ASN A 643 34.34 -10.74 2.74
CA ASN A 643 33.46 -11.63 1.99
C ASN A 643 31.99 -11.16 2.01
N PHE A 644 31.53 -10.62 3.12
CA PHE A 644 30.22 -10.01 3.24
C PHE A 644 30.09 -8.80 2.30
N LEU A 645 31.04 -7.85 2.33
CA LEU A 645 31.06 -6.69 1.43
C LEU A 645 31.05 -7.13 -0.05
N TYR A 646 31.92 -8.09 -0.43
CA TYR A 646 31.95 -8.63 -1.79
C TYR A 646 30.58 -9.22 -2.23
N ARG A 647 29.88 -9.91 -1.34
CA ARG A 647 28.60 -10.55 -1.63
C ARG A 647 27.41 -9.58 -1.62
N LYS A 648 27.42 -8.59 -0.74
CA LYS A 648 26.25 -7.73 -0.45
C LYS A 648 26.38 -6.32 -1.05
N ALA A 649 27.57 -5.77 -1.14
CA ALA A 649 27.74 -4.42 -1.66
C ALA A 649 27.38 -4.35 -3.15
N ARG A 650 26.55 -3.39 -3.52
CA ARG A 650 26.05 -3.15 -4.88
C ARG A 650 25.99 -1.65 -5.12
N LEU A 651 26.45 -1.26 -6.29
CA LEU A 651 26.17 0.03 -6.90
C LEU A 651 25.13 -0.20 -7.99
N THR A 652 23.94 0.35 -7.85
CA THR A 652 22.88 0.18 -8.84
C THR A 652 22.90 1.37 -9.81
N ILE A 653 22.93 1.08 -11.12
CA ILE A 653 22.68 2.03 -12.20
C ILE A 653 21.48 1.57 -13.00
N PHE A 654 20.84 2.49 -13.73
CA PHE A 654 19.74 2.18 -14.62
C PHE A 654 20.21 2.04 -16.07
N HIS A 655 19.61 1.15 -16.83
CA HIS A 655 19.90 0.89 -18.23
C HIS A 655 18.61 0.82 -19.04
N ASN A 656 18.60 1.50 -20.18
CA ASN A 656 17.58 1.36 -21.21
C ASN A 656 18.23 0.73 -22.45
N ALA A 657 17.99 -0.56 -22.68
CA ALA A 657 18.64 -1.32 -23.75
C ALA A 657 18.23 -0.83 -25.15
N PRO A 658 16.95 -0.55 -25.47
CA PRO A 658 16.55 -0.06 -26.79
C PRO A 658 17.19 1.29 -27.17
N LEU A 659 17.31 2.21 -26.21
CA LEU A 659 17.92 3.52 -26.44
C LEU A 659 19.44 3.54 -26.22
N ARG A 660 20.01 2.43 -25.74
CA ARG A 660 21.45 2.27 -25.40
C ARG A 660 21.94 3.33 -24.41
N LEU A 661 21.08 3.70 -23.46
CA LEU A 661 21.38 4.69 -22.41
C LEU A 661 21.68 4.01 -21.09
N HIS A 662 22.60 4.59 -20.32
CA HIS A 662 22.90 4.26 -18.94
C HIS A 662 22.69 5.49 -18.05
N SER A 663 22.26 5.26 -16.79
CA SER A 663 22.22 6.34 -15.82
C SER A 663 23.63 6.72 -15.34
N GLU A 664 23.76 7.94 -14.86
CA GLU A 664 24.91 8.33 -14.06
C GLU A 664 24.82 7.71 -12.66
N VAL A 665 25.95 7.64 -11.95
CA VAL A 665 25.99 7.15 -10.59
C VAL A 665 25.24 8.14 -9.68
N GLY A 666 24.26 7.62 -8.91
CA GLY A 666 23.43 8.45 -8.03
C GLY A 666 22.28 9.16 -8.74
N GLU A 667 22.11 8.98 -10.05
CA GLU A 667 20.94 9.48 -10.77
C GLU A 667 19.69 8.70 -10.34
N SER A 668 18.62 9.39 -9.98
CA SER A 668 17.35 8.76 -9.64
C SER A 668 16.69 8.13 -10.88
N GLU A 669 15.95 7.05 -10.69
CA GLU A 669 15.18 6.39 -11.75
C GLU A 669 14.30 7.37 -12.54
N GLY A 670 13.59 8.27 -11.82
CA GLY A 670 12.71 9.27 -12.43
C GLY A 670 13.47 10.22 -13.38
N ARG A 671 14.65 10.67 -12.99
CA ARG A 671 15.50 11.53 -13.84
C ARG A 671 16.04 10.77 -15.05
N PHE A 672 16.47 9.54 -14.86
CA PHE A 672 16.91 8.70 -15.96
C PHE A 672 15.79 8.40 -16.95
N VAL A 673 14.57 8.08 -16.47
CA VAL A 673 13.37 7.89 -17.32
C VAL A 673 13.07 9.17 -18.12
N GLN A 674 13.21 10.34 -17.53
CA GLN A 674 13.03 11.62 -18.25
C GLN A 674 14.05 11.76 -19.38
N ARG A 675 15.33 11.46 -19.15
CA ARG A 675 16.36 11.45 -20.23
C ARG A 675 16.04 10.45 -21.34
N CYS A 676 15.54 9.27 -20.97
CA CYS A 676 15.07 8.28 -21.94
C CYS A 676 13.88 8.81 -22.74
N GLN A 677 12.96 9.54 -22.15
CA GLN A 677 11.83 10.17 -22.86
C GLN A 677 12.31 11.25 -23.85
N GLU A 678 13.24 12.09 -23.45
CA GLU A 678 13.82 13.12 -24.33
C GLU A 678 14.52 12.50 -25.55
N GLN A 679 15.30 11.46 -25.34
CA GLN A 679 15.98 10.74 -26.43
C GLN A 679 14.98 9.99 -27.33
N ALA A 680 13.95 9.37 -26.75
CA ALA A 680 12.90 8.70 -27.48
C ALA A 680 12.10 9.67 -28.34
N GLN A 681 11.81 10.88 -27.85
CA GLN A 681 11.15 11.96 -28.62
C GLN A 681 12.00 12.40 -29.82
N ALA A 682 13.33 12.52 -29.66
CA ALA A 682 14.22 12.85 -30.76
C ALA A 682 14.20 11.77 -31.86
N VAL A 683 14.22 10.49 -31.49
CA VAL A 683 14.09 9.36 -32.43
C VAL A 683 12.71 9.37 -33.09
N GLN A 684 11.65 9.63 -32.32
CA GLN A 684 10.27 9.72 -32.83
C GLN A 684 10.14 10.81 -33.90
N GLN A 685 10.73 12.00 -33.67
CA GLN A 685 10.66 13.10 -34.61
C GLN A 685 11.31 12.73 -35.94
N GLN A 686 12.52 12.12 -35.90
CA GLN A 686 13.22 11.68 -37.13
C GLN A 686 12.42 10.63 -37.90
N GLU A 687 11.81 9.66 -37.25
CA GLU A 687 11.02 8.63 -37.93
C GLU A 687 9.66 9.18 -38.41
N ALA A 688 9.06 10.14 -37.69
CA ALA A 688 7.82 10.80 -38.10
C ALA A 688 8.05 11.62 -39.39
N ASP A 689 9.18 12.31 -39.52
CA ASP A 689 9.51 13.05 -40.73
C ASP A 689 9.67 12.11 -41.95
N LYS A 690 10.31 10.96 -41.80
CA LYS A 690 10.39 9.95 -42.86
C LYS A 690 9.01 9.39 -43.27
N ILE A 691 8.13 9.22 -42.31
CA ILE A 691 6.76 8.79 -42.57
C ILE A 691 6.03 9.87 -43.37
N ARG A 692 6.10 11.14 -42.97
CA ARG A 692 5.48 12.27 -43.67
C ARG A 692 5.97 12.39 -45.11
N ASP A 693 7.26 12.38 -45.34
CA ASP A 693 7.87 12.46 -46.68
C ASP A 693 7.36 11.35 -47.61
N ARG A 694 7.21 10.13 -47.06
CA ARG A 694 6.72 8.98 -47.84
C ARG A 694 5.25 9.15 -48.23
N PHE A 695 4.42 9.62 -47.36
CA PHE A 695 3.00 9.85 -47.61
C PHE A 695 2.77 11.08 -48.49
N GLU A 696 3.53 12.16 -48.31
CA GLU A 696 3.51 13.36 -49.15
C GLU A 696 3.82 13.01 -50.60
N THR A 697 4.78 12.13 -50.87
CA THR A 697 5.08 11.62 -52.22
C THR A 697 3.88 10.84 -52.83
N ARG A 698 3.14 10.08 -52.00
CA ARG A 698 1.94 9.35 -52.49
C ARG A 698 0.79 10.31 -52.76
N LEU A 699 0.52 11.24 -51.85
CA LEU A 699 -0.52 12.27 -52.01
C LEU A 699 -0.32 13.15 -53.24
N GLY A 700 0.93 13.63 -53.47
CA GLY A 700 1.24 14.46 -54.62
C GLY A 700 0.91 13.82 -55.96
N ARG A 701 1.07 12.49 -56.09
CA ARG A 701 0.68 11.76 -57.27
C ARG A 701 -0.84 11.66 -57.48
N LEU A 702 -1.58 11.48 -56.38
CA LEU A 702 -3.04 11.44 -56.43
C LEU A 702 -3.66 12.82 -56.69
N GLU A 703 -3.11 13.87 -56.07
CA GLU A 703 -3.54 15.25 -56.33
C GLU A 703 -3.29 15.69 -57.79
N GLU A 704 -2.15 15.25 -58.41
CA GLU A 704 -1.92 15.51 -59.82
C GLU A 704 -2.95 14.77 -60.70
N ARG A 705 -3.36 13.55 -60.31
CA ARG A 705 -4.39 12.79 -60.98
C ARG A 705 -5.77 13.45 -60.83
N LEU A 706 -6.11 13.84 -59.61
CA LEU A 706 -7.35 14.55 -59.28
C LEU A 706 -7.48 15.83 -60.12
N ARG A 707 -6.44 16.65 -60.20
CA ARG A 707 -6.45 17.89 -61.02
C ARG A 707 -6.57 17.61 -62.52
N ARG A 708 -6.22 16.41 -62.99
CA ARG A 708 -6.38 16.02 -64.40
C ARG A 708 -7.83 15.66 -64.64
N GLU A 709 -8.41 14.83 -63.80
CA GLU A 709 -9.81 14.40 -63.88
C GLU A 709 -10.79 15.60 -63.70
N GLU A 710 -10.51 16.53 -62.81
CA GLU A 710 -11.28 17.77 -62.63
C GLU A 710 -11.31 18.60 -63.94
N ARG A 711 -10.19 18.65 -64.67
CA ARG A 711 -10.14 19.36 -65.96
C ARG A 711 -10.89 18.62 -67.04
N GLU A 712 -10.89 17.28 -67.03
CA GLU A 712 -11.67 16.44 -67.96
C GLU A 712 -13.14 16.57 -67.68
N LEU A 713 -13.57 16.46 -66.42
CA LEU A 713 -14.98 16.71 -66.02
C LEU A 713 -15.49 18.11 -66.45
N TYR A 714 -14.62 19.14 -66.28
CA TYR A 714 -14.98 20.49 -66.75
C TYR A 714 -15.21 20.52 -68.27
N GLY A 715 -14.38 19.83 -69.06
CA GLY A 715 -14.53 19.67 -70.50
C GLY A 715 -15.84 18.94 -70.88
N ASP A 716 -16.10 17.82 -70.24
CA ASP A 716 -17.29 16.98 -70.48
C ASP A 716 -18.61 17.72 -70.15
N ARG A 717 -18.60 18.50 -69.08
CA ARG A 717 -19.74 19.37 -68.69
C ARG A 717 -20.00 20.44 -69.73
N ILE A 718 -18.98 21.09 -70.34
CA ILE A 718 -19.14 22.08 -71.41
C ILE A 718 -19.69 21.37 -72.63
N GLU A 719 -19.21 20.17 -72.97
CA GLU A 719 -19.66 19.41 -74.10
C GLU A 719 -21.15 18.95 -73.93
N LEU A 720 -21.49 18.47 -72.71
CA LEU A 720 -22.86 18.11 -72.39
C LEU A 720 -23.86 19.31 -72.52
N ASP A 721 -23.48 20.46 -72.02
CA ASP A 721 -24.24 21.70 -72.10
C ASP A 721 -24.39 22.19 -73.58
N GLY A 722 -23.32 22.05 -74.34
CA GLY A 722 -23.37 22.37 -75.80
C GLY A 722 -24.35 21.44 -76.55
N ARG A 723 -24.26 20.12 -76.30
CA ARG A 723 -25.15 19.13 -76.86
C ARG A 723 -26.60 19.26 -76.44
N LYS A 724 -26.88 19.59 -75.15
CA LYS A 724 -28.22 19.91 -74.66
C LYS A 724 -28.82 21.14 -75.30
N ARG A 725 -28.03 22.21 -75.57
CA ARG A 725 -28.46 23.39 -76.35
C ARG A 725 -28.81 23.04 -77.84
N GLU A 726 -27.97 22.27 -78.52
CA GLU A 726 -28.20 21.79 -79.85
C GLU A 726 -29.43 20.89 -79.97
N GLU A 727 -29.66 20.00 -78.98
CA GLU A 727 -30.85 19.14 -78.89
C GLU A 727 -32.12 19.95 -78.75
N ARG A 728 -32.13 20.99 -77.81
CA ARG A 728 -33.26 21.89 -77.64
C ARG A 728 -33.54 22.73 -78.85
N LEU A 729 -32.54 23.23 -79.58
CA LEU A 729 -32.71 23.96 -80.81
C LEU A 729 -33.34 23.06 -81.95
N THR A 730 -32.93 21.84 -82.05
CA THR A 730 -33.46 20.89 -83.03
C THR A 730 -34.84 20.41 -82.70
N ILE A 731 -35.23 20.29 -81.46
CA ILE A 731 -36.58 20.01 -81.01
C ILE A 731 -37.44 21.21 -81.33
N GLY A 732 -36.97 22.44 -81.08
CA GLY A 732 -37.62 23.70 -81.42
C GLY A 732 -37.89 23.81 -82.93
N GLU A 733 -36.88 23.54 -83.79
CA GLU A 733 -37.04 23.48 -85.32
C GLU A 733 -37.94 22.35 -85.79
N SER A 734 -37.91 21.18 -85.07
CA SER A 734 -38.84 20.08 -85.43
C SER A 734 -40.29 20.39 -85.11
N VAL A 735 -40.53 21.10 -84.03
CA VAL A 735 -41.90 21.56 -83.63
C VAL A 735 -42.41 22.64 -84.59
N LEU A 736 -41.52 23.59 -84.91
CA LEU A 736 -41.87 24.60 -86.00
C LEU A 736 -42.13 23.98 -87.31
N GLY A 737 -41.35 22.95 -87.67
CA GLY A 737 -41.51 22.22 -88.97
C GLY A 737 -42.85 21.44 -89.08
N LEU A 738 -43.44 21.01 -87.97
CA LEU A 738 -44.76 20.37 -87.93
C LEU A 738 -45.89 21.39 -88.11
N PHE A 739 -45.68 22.63 -87.79
CA PHE A 739 -46.71 23.70 -88.04
C PHE A 739 -46.66 24.28 -89.45
N THR A 740 -45.56 24.06 -90.21
CA THR A 740 -45.42 24.59 -91.62
C THR A 740 -45.58 23.59 -92.73
N GLY A 741 -46.10 22.40 -92.46
CA GLY A 741 -46.62 21.47 -93.45
C GLY A 741 -45.65 20.89 -94.48
N ARG A 742 -44.34 20.86 -94.29
CA ARG A 742 -43.38 20.23 -95.25
C ARG A 742 -42.83 18.93 -94.65
N ARG A 743 -43.41 17.77 -95.15
CA ARG A 743 -42.88 16.43 -94.86
C ARG A 743 -41.43 16.25 -95.36
N ARG A 744 -40.44 16.15 -94.47
CA ARG A 744 -39.14 15.53 -94.80
C ARG A 744 -38.82 14.42 -93.78
N LEU A 745 -38.83 13.18 -94.26
CA LEU A 745 -38.52 11.92 -93.52
C LEU A 745 -37.09 11.81 -92.94
N ARG A 746 -36.28 12.89 -92.98
CA ARG A 746 -34.89 12.90 -92.44
C ARG A 746 -34.68 13.34 -90.98
N THR A 747 -35.69 13.93 -90.41
CA THR A 747 -35.56 14.58 -89.07
C THR A 747 -35.58 13.60 -87.92
N PHE A 748 -36.23 12.43 -88.02
CA PHE A 748 -36.26 11.43 -86.94
C PHE A 748 -34.97 10.72 -86.69
N SER A 749 -34.14 10.53 -87.72
CA SER A 749 -32.79 9.91 -87.52
C SER A 749 -31.79 10.86 -86.88
N GLU A 750 -31.89 12.17 -87.20
CA GLU A 750 -31.03 13.19 -86.61
C GLU A 750 -31.36 13.48 -85.11
N VAL A 751 -32.63 13.54 -84.75
CA VAL A 751 -33.06 13.68 -83.39
C VAL A 751 -32.63 12.46 -82.53
N SER A 752 -32.78 11.26 -83.06
CA SER A 752 -32.34 10.00 -82.37
C SER A 752 -30.84 9.91 -82.25
N ARG A 753 -30.08 10.42 -83.28
CA ARG A 753 -28.64 10.45 -83.21
C ARG A 753 -28.15 11.46 -82.20
N ARG A 754 -28.72 12.64 -82.11
CA ARG A 754 -28.35 13.71 -81.10
C ARG A 754 -28.75 13.31 -79.74
N ARG A 755 -29.92 12.66 -79.52
CA ARG A 755 -30.26 12.08 -78.17
C ARG A 755 -29.26 11.03 -77.74
N ARG A 756 -28.75 10.21 -78.62
CA ARG A 756 -27.69 9.24 -78.32
C ARG A 756 -26.40 9.94 -77.91
N LEU A 757 -26.01 11.00 -78.64
CA LEU A 757 -24.76 11.77 -78.28
C LEU A 757 -24.94 12.59 -77.03
N THR A 758 -26.13 13.10 -76.69
CA THR A 758 -26.38 13.75 -75.37
C THR A 758 -26.39 12.75 -74.21
N SER A 759 -26.92 11.50 -74.50
CA SER A 759 -26.88 10.42 -73.47
C SER A 759 -25.44 9.93 -73.28
N GLN A 760 -24.58 9.93 -74.27
CA GLN A 760 -23.20 9.54 -74.19
C GLN A 760 -22.42 10.62 -73.38
N ALA A 761 -22.54 11.88 -73.76
CA ALA A 761 -21.91 12.99 -72.98
C ALA A 761 -22.39 13.09 -71.49
N ARG A 762 -23.56 12.58 -71.19
CA ARG A 762 -24.04 12.46 -69.85
C ARG A 762 -23.37 11.30 -69.11
N ALA A 763 -23.17 10.18 -69.79
CA ALA A 763 -22.43 9.04 -69.21
C ALA A 763 -20.95 9.41 -68.93
N ASP A 764 -20.31 10.16 -69.87
CA ASP A 764 -18.95 10.60 -69.71
C ASP A 764 -18.80 11.53 -68.45
N VAL A 765 -19.77 12.45 -68.21
CA VAL A 765 -19.81 13.27 -66.99
C VAL A 765 -20.03 12.40 -65.75
N GLU A 766 -20.94 11.44 -65.77
CA GLU A 766 -21.20 10.53 -64.61
C GLU A 766 -19.95 9.67 -64.35
N GLU A 767 -19.22 9.20 -65.38
CA GLU A 767 -17.98 8.44 -65.23
C GLU A 767 -16.87 9.28 -64.60
N SER A 768 -16.66 10.53 -65.07
CA SER A 768 -15.65 11.45 -64.47
C SER A 768 -16.02 11.83 -63.02
N GLU A 769 -17.32 12.00 -62.69
CA GLU A 769 -17.76 12.26 -61.29
C GLU A 769 -17.47 11.04 -60.39
N GLU A 770 -17.74 9.82 -60.86
CA GLU A 770 -17.42 8.59 -60.10
C GLU A 770 -15.90 8.45 -59.83
N VAL A 771 -15.08 8.73 -60.85
CA VAL A 771 -13.61 8.67 -60.72
C VAL A 771 -13.07 9.71 -59.72
N LEU A 772 -13.68 10.91 -59.69
CA LEU A 772 -13.32 11.93 -58.69
C LEU A 772 -13.69 11.51 -57.27
N ASP A 773 -14.88 10.95 -57.08
CA ASP A 773 -15.30 10.44 -55.76
C ASP A 773 -14.38 9.27 -55.28
N GLU A 774 -13.94 8.39 -56.19
CA GLU A 774 -12.99 7.34 -55.87
C GLU A 774 -11.61 7.91 -55.48
N LEU A 775 -11.12 8.96 -56.19
CA LEU A 775 -9.84 9.59 -55.88
C LEU A 775 -9.87 10.34 -54.54
N ASP A 776 -10.97 11.02 -54.21
CA ASP A 776 -11.16 11.67 -52.93
C ASP A 776 -11.17 10.62 -51.81
N GLN A 777 -11.80 9.47 -51.99
CA GLN A 777 -11.77 8.38 -51.03
C GLN A 777 -10.35 7.80 -50.86
N GLU A 778 -9.58 7.61 -51.96
CA GLU A 778 -8.19 7.16 -51.86
C GLU A 778 -7.29 8.17 -51.13
N ILE A 779 -7.53 9.47 -51.29
CA ILE A 779 -6.81 10.53 -50.58
C ILE A 779 -7.15 10.48 -49.08
N ASP A 780 -8.40 10.34 -48.74
CA ASP A 780 -8.85 10.23 -47.35
C ASP A 780 -8.31 8.95 -46.65
N ASP A 781 -8.23 7.86 -47.40
CA ASP A 781 -7.64 6.62 -46.91
C ASP A 781 -6.14 6.78 -46.61
N ILE A 782 -5.39 7.49 -47.48
CA ILE A 782 -3.96 7.78 -47.24
C ILE A 782 -3.77 8.68 -46.02
N TYR A 783 -4.63 9.67 -45.79
CA TYR A 783 -4.54 10.47 -44.56
C TYR A 783 -4.80 9.64 -43.32
N ARG A 784 -5.75 8.71 -43.35
CA ARG A 784 -5.99 7.78 -42.25
C ARG A 784 -4.81 6.85 -42.02
N GLU A 785 -4.26 6.25 -43.08
CA GLU A 785 -3.03 5.42 -42.96
C GLU A 785 -1.86 6.20 -42.37
N GLN A 786 -1.66 7.45 -42.76
CA GLN A 786 -0.63 8.31 -42.20
C GLN A 786 -0.84 8.57 -40.71
N GLU A 787 -2.07 8.90 -40.30
CA GLU A 787 -2.42 9.16 -38.90
C GLU A 787 -2.23 7.90 -38.04
N GLU A 788 -2.63 6.73 -38.56
CA GLU A 788 -2.43 5.46 -37.85
C GLU A 788 -0.94 5.13 -37.72
N ALA A 789 -0.14 5.31 -38.76
CA ALA A 789 1.30 5.08 -38.70
C ALA A 789 2.00 5.99 -37.70
N LEU A 790 1.62 7.27 -37.61
CA LEU A 790 2.14 8.23 -36.62
C LEU A 790 1.70 7.90 -35.19
N ARG A 791 0.46 7.45 -35.00
CA ARG A 791 -0.05 6.98 -33.71
C ARG A 791 0.68 5.72 -33.23
N ASP A 792 0.92 4.77 -34.11
CA ASP A 792 1.65 3.55 -33.78
C ASP A 792 3.13 3.83 -33.46
N LEU A 793 3.75 4.76 -34.20
CA LEU A 793 5.09 5.23 -33.89
C LEU A 793 5.14 5.86 -32.48
N ALA A 794 4.18 6.71 -32.14
CA ALA A 794 4.10 7.36 -30.83
C ALA A 794 3.95 6.34 -29.70
N LYS A 795 3.08 5.32 -29.88
CA LYS A 795 2.92 4.23 -28.90
C LYS A 795 4.21 3.45 -28.68
N ARG A 796 4.86 2.99 -29.77
CA ARG A 796 6.12 2.24 -29.71
C ARG A 796 7.21 3.05 -29.02
N THR A 797 7.34 4.33 -29.36
CA THR A 797 8.37 5.20 -28.76
C THR A 797 8.13 5.44 -27.27
N ALA A 798 6.85 5.61 -26.87
CA ALA A 798 6.50 5.73 -25.45
C ALA A 798 6.81 4.44 -24.66
N GLU A 799 6.67 3.27 -25.27
CA GLU A 799 7.04 1.99 -24.65
C GLU A 799 8.56 1.84 -24.51
N LEU A 800 9.33 2.25 -25.52
CA LEU A 800 10.81 2.18 -25.49
C LEU A 800 11.39 3.01 -24.35
N SER A 801 10.85 4.19 -24.05
CA SER A 801 11.34 5.05 -22.97
C SER A 801 11.13 4.48 -21.57
N ARG A 802 10.19 3.55 -21.40
CA ARG A 802 9.84 2.92 -20.13
C ARG A 802 10.58 1.62 -19.83
N GLN A 803 11.32 1.10 -20.80
CA GLN A 803 12.09 -0.14 -20.63
C GLN A 803 13.38 0.15 -19.87
N VAL A 804 13.26 0.38 -18.56
CA VAL A 804 14.38 0.65 -17.66
C VAL A 804 14.62 -0.57 -16.79
N GLU A 805 15.86 -1.03 -16.75
CA GLU A 805 16.31 -2.15 -15.94
C GLU A 805 17.39 -1.69 -14.96
N GLU A 806 17.33 -2.21 -13.74
CA GLU A 806 18.38 -2.01 -12.77
C GLU A 806 19.57 -2.93 -13.07
N VAL A 807 20.75 -2.36 -13.13
CA VAL A 807 22.00 -3.08 -13.34
C VAL A 807 22.87 -2.96 -12.08
N PRO A 808 22.96 -4.03 -11.27
CA PRO A 808 23.82 -4.02 -10.09
C PRO A 808 25.28 -4.28 -10.47
N ILE A 809 26.16 -3.34 -10.14
CA ILE A 809 27.61 -3.46 -10.28
C ILE A 809 28.18 -3.90 -8.93
N ARG A 810 29.00 -4.95 -8.93
CA ARG A 810 29.68 -5.47 -7.74
C ARG A 810 31.12 -5.00 -7.69
N PRO A 811 31.66 -4.70 -6.51
CA PRO A 811 33.09 -4.45 -6.40
C PRO A 811 33.85 -5.77 -6.60
N LYS A 812 35.04 -5.72 -7.14
CA LYS A 812 35.97 -6.88 -7.12
C LYS A 812 36.54 -7.01 -5.70
N LYS A 813 36.95 -8.20 -5.27
CA LYS A 813 37.62 -8.36 -3.97
C LYS A 813 38.89 -7.54 -3.86
N SER A 814 39.64 -7.37 -4.94
CA SER A 814 40.83 -6.51 -5.04
C SER A 814 40.53 -5.02 -4.94
N ASN A 815 39.27 -4.63 -5.08
CA ASN A 815 38.79 -3.25 -5.09
C ASN A 815 38.05 -2.93 -3.77
N ILE A 816 38.22 -3.75 -2.73
CA ILE A 816 37.78 -3.52 -1.36
C ILE A 816 39.03 -3.21 -0.55
N ASP A 817 39.23 -1.94 -0.22
CA ASP A 817 40.38 -1.47 0.56
C ASP A 817 39.93 -1.25 2.02
N VAL A 818 40.44 -2.07 2.93
CA VAL A 818 40.12 -1.99 4.37
C VAL A 818 40.91 -0.87 5.02
N MET A 819 40.25 0.20 5.37
CA MET A 819 40.85 1.35 6.03
C MET A 819 41.04 1.13 7.52
N VAL A 820 40.04 0.54 8.18
CA VAL A 820 40.02 0.25 9.62
C VAL A 820 39.29 -1.07 9.85
N PHE A 821 39.91 -1.97 10.61
CA PHE A 821 39.24 -3.12 11.22
C PHE A 821 39.75 -3.28 12.66
N GLY A 822 38.87 -3.16 13.66
CA GLY A 822 39.28 -3.17 15.04
C GLY A 822 38.15 -3.07 16.05
N LEU A 823 38.47 -2.80 17.29
CA LEU A 823 37.53 -2.63 18.39
C LEU A 823 37.05 -1.17 18.46
N LEU A 824 35.73 -0.99 18.52
CA LEU A 824 35.09 0.29 18.77
C LEU A 824 34.41 0.26 20.14
N TRP A 825 34.74 1.18 21.00
CA TRP A 825 34.08 1.40 22.26
C TRP A 825 32.95 2.39 22.10
N VAL A 826 31.72 1.88 22.17
CA VAL A 826 30.50 2.68 21.97
C VAL A 826 29.96 3.13 23.33
N PRO A 827 29.74 4.44 23.55
CA PRO A 827 29.25 4.94 24.81
C PRO A 827 27.76 4.66 25.00
N THR A 828 27.41 4.20 26.20
CA THR A 828 26.03 3.95 26.63
C THR A 828 25.81 4.49 28.02
N TRP A 829 24.58 4.94 28.32
CA TRP A 829 24.17 5.28 29.68
C TRP A 829 23.56 4.05 30.33
N GLN A 830 24.15 3.59 31.43
CA GLN A 830 23.53 2.62 32.32
C GLN A 830 22.78 3.39 33.42
N VAL A 831 21.46 3.28 33.41
CA VAL A 831 20.60 4.04 34.31
C VAL A 831 19.83 3.09 35.20
N ALA A 832 20.02 3.21 36.53
CA ALA A 832 19.09 2.63 37.48
C ALA A 832 17.91 3.57 37.63
N TYR A 833 16.70 3.05 37.55
CA TYR A 833 15.47 3.84 37.60
C TYR A 833 14.42 3.20 38.51
N ARG A 834 13.47 4.03 38.95
CA ARG A 834 12.20 3.60 39.54
C ARG A 834 11.07 4.01 38.63
N ASP A 835 10.19 3.09 38.29
CA ASP A 835 9.02 3.36 37.47
C ASP A 835 7.85 3.94 38.32
N ALA A 836 6.74 4.30 37.63
CA ALA A 836 5.55 4.85 38.26
C ALA A 836 4.85 3.87 39.22
N SER A 837 5.13 2.57 39.15
CA SER A 837 4.61 1.53 40.05
C SER A 837 5.48 1.35 41.30
N GLY A 838 6.65 2.01 41.35
CA GLY A 838 7.64 1.86 42.41
C GLY A 838 8.64 0.72 42.19
N ALA A 839 8.56 0.01 41.07
CA ALA A 839 9.53 -1.04 40.75
C ALA A 839 10.86 -0.44 40.30
N GLU A 840 11.97 -1.03 40.79
CA GLU A 840 13.33 -0.61 40.45
C GLU A 840 13.90 -1.52 39.35
N GLY A 841 14.58 -0.91 38.40
CA GLY A 841 15.20 -1.61 37.28
C GLY A 841 16.46 -0.89 36.80
N THR A 842 17.16 -1.54 35.87
CA THR A 842 18.29 -0.92 35.14
C THR A 842 18.00 -0.96 33.66
N VAL A 843 18.32 0.13 32.94
CA VAL A 843 18.21 0.22 31.50
C VAL A 843 19.52 0.73 30.91
N VAL A 844 19.88 0.18 29.72
CA VAL A 844 21.03 0.62 28.94
C VAL A 844 20.54 1.44 27.78
N LEU A 845 20.97 2.69 27.69
CA LEU A 845 20.53 3.66 26.69
C LEU A 845 21.72 4.12 25.84
N PRO A 846 21.57 4.37 24.55
CA PRO A 846 22.65 4.88 23.70
C PRO A 846 23.06 6.29 24.16
N ALA A 847 24.37 6.51 24.26
CA ALA A 847 24.95 7.82 24.54
C ALA A 847 25.54 8.47 23.28
N TYR A 848 25.52 7.79 22.14
CA TYR A 848 25.93 8.25 20.81
C TYR A 848 24.84 7.96 19.78
N ARG A 849 24.53 8.93 18.93
CA ARG A 849 23.49 8.81 17.89
C ARG A 849 24.02 8.83 16.47
N GLY A 850 25.28 9.19 16.32
CA GLY A 850 25.88 9.42 15.01
C GLY A 850 25.58 10.81 14.44
N PRO A 851 26.27 11.20 13.38
CA PRO A 851 25.95 12.40 12.65
C PRO A 851 24.52 12.27 12.14
N ALA A 852 23.64 13.20 12.53
CA ALA A 852 22.30 13.29 11.97
C ALA A 852 22.45 13.28 10.44
N GLN A 853 21.79 12.34 9.76
CA GLN A 853 21.70 12.40 8.31
C GLN A 853 21.08 13.76 7.98
N LYS A 854 21.94 14.70 7.61
CA LYS A 854 21.49 15.96 7.01
C LYS A 854 20.90 15.54 5.67
N GLY A 855 19.59 15.68 5.57
CA GLY A 855 18.82 15.29 4.41
C GLY A 855 19.46 15.73 3.11
N GLY A 856 19.52 14.76 2.21
CA GLY A 856 19.68 14.97 0.79
C GLY A 856 18.32 14.91 0.12
#